data_bfb97d277baf42eddf492bc726acd18f
#
_entry.id   bfb97d277baf42eddf492bc726acd18f
#
_cell.length_a   1.000
_cell.length_b   1.000
_cell.length_c   1.000
_cell.angle_alpha   90.00
_cell.angle_beta   90.00
_cell.angle_gamma   90.00
#
_symmetry.space_group_name_H-M   'P 1'
#
loop_
_entity.id
_entity.type
_entity.pdbx_description
1 polymer ?
#
loop_
_entity_poly.entity_id
_entity_poly.type
_entity_poly.pdbx_seq_one_letter_code
_entity_poly.pdbx_strand_id
1 'polypeptide(L)'
;MSFTAWAQSHARSILFFLATLVVAGVVASFSLPVALFPHVSFPRVRITLDAGDRPAERMAVEVTTPVEEAVRAIPGVRSVRSTTSRGTAEISVNFDWGEDMVAAMLQCQSQVNKILPALPVGTSFEVERMDPTVFPVIAYSLTSDSHSLIELHDLAFYTLRPALSTVSGVARVTVQGGRVEEYRVNVDPDKLQSFKLTLAEVAAALSASNVQVAVGRLEQYNKLYLVVSDTRFQKFEEIERTVLRSTPDGVVLLEDVAQVEHSSEPQWIRVTADGHDAVLFQVYQQPTGNTVEIASGIKAKLREMKKQIPDGVKIADWYDQSDLITASEHSTRDAVLIGIVLAAIVLLAFLGDWKVTLIATLTVPAVLAATILLLYVLKMSFNIMTLGGMAAAVGLIIDDAIVMVEHIVRRARGSAEGDARSRVLRAASEFTNPLAGSSAATIIIFTPLAFLSGVTGAFFKALSLTMAASLIISFFVAWLAVPILCASLLRTDSKIERPNSFAQRVHEVYRENMQRLLRRPRGVFLFLIPLLLLGFLAFKNVPSGFMPVMDEGGFILDYISPPGTSLAETDRLLRQVESILQETPEVQTYSRRTGLQLGGGVTEANTGDFFIRLKPFPRRNIEEVMDGVREEIEQHVPGLQIELLQLMEDLIGDLTSVPQPIEIKLYSDDEATLHTLAPKVADTISKVKGVIEVKTGIIPAGDALNIQVDRVKVALEGMDPDAVTKALDDFLTGNVTTKIQQGPKLVGVRVWIPRDARETMRNIDNLLLRAPDGHLFPLRRVATLTALSGQPEIMRDDLKRMVAVTARISGRDLGSTVRDVKRALVHSGVIPNSVLYRFGGLYEQQQIAFRGLTLILFAAIVLVFLLLLFLYESFRVAGAMLLIPIFAVAGVYLGLWLTRTEFNITSRMGMTMIVGIVTEIAIFYYSEFRDLPPSDDRFILAGINRMRAIFMTAFAAILALLPLALGIGHGSAMQQPLAIAIIAGLVFSLPLVLIALPALLALFKIDTATGAAQRE
;
A
#
# COMPACT_ATOMS: atom_id res chain seq x y z
N MET A 1 -51.74 -7.76 -14.44
CA MET A 1 -51.02 -6.76 -15.27
C MET A 1 -49.64 -7.27 -15.57
N SER A 2 -49.23 -7.33 -16.85
CA SER A 2 -47.82 -7.60 -17.13
C SER A 2 -46.98 -6.47 -16.57
N PHE A 3 -45.74 -6.80 -16.07
CA PHE A 3 -44.82 -5.82 -15.47
C PHE A 3 -44.54 -4.62 -16.41
N THR A 4 -44.48 -4.87 -17.71
CA THR A 4 -44.36 -3.83 -18.77
C THR A 4 -45.54 -2.86 -18.83
N ALA A 5 -46.79 -3.33 -18.64
CA ALA A 5 -47.96 -2.46 -18.54
C ALA A 5 -47.94 -1.59 -17.27
N TRP A 6 -47.44 -2.14 -16.16
CA TRP A 6 -47.19 -1.39 -14.92
C TRP A 6 -46.08 -0.33 -15.08
N ALA A 7 -44.95 -0.66 -15.68
CA ALA A 7 -43.84 0.28 -15.94
C ALA A 7 -44.30 1.43 -16.86
N GLN A 8 -45.20 1.13 -17.82
CA GLN A 8 -45.77 2.14 -18.72
C GLN A 8 -46.69 3.12 -17.99
N SER A 9 -47.56 2.61 -17.09
CA SER A 9 -48.47 3.48 -16.32
C SER A 9 -47.70 4.38 -15.34
N HIS A 10 -46.51 4.00 -14.93
CA HIS A 10 -45.63 4.73 -13.97
C HIS A 10 -44.40 5.35 -14.66
N ALA A 11 -44.35 5.48 -15.97
CA ALA A 11 -43.17 5.92 -16.71
C ALA A 11 -42.61 7.26 -16.22
N ARG A 12 -43.45 8.25 -15.91
CA ARG A 12 -43.02 9.55 -15.37
C ARG A 12 -42.38 9.41 -14.00
N SER A 13 -42.96 8.55 -13.14
CA SER A 13 -42.43 8.29 -11.79
C SER A 13 -41.08 7.56 -11.83
N ILE A 14 -40.92 6.61 -12.75
CA ILE A 14 -39.66 5.86 -12.95
C ILE A 14 -38.55 6.82 -13.44
N LEU A 15 -38.84 7.65 -14.45
CA LEU A 15 -37.84 8.61 -14.94
C LEU A 15 -37.51 9.68 -13.91
N PHE A 16 -38.51 10.14 -13.14
CA PHE A 16 -38.28 11.08 -12.03
C PHE A 16 -37.42 10.46 -10.94
N PHE A 17 -37.70 9.21 -10.55
CA PHE A 17 -36.88 8.49 -9.56
C PHE A 17 -35.45 8.30 -10.05
N LEU A 18 -35.25 7.91 -11.31
CA LEU A 18 -33.92 7.78 -11.89
C LEU A 18 -33.19 9.13 -11.93
N ALA A 19 -33.86 10.21 -12.36
CA ALA A 19 -33.26 11.55 -12.32
C ALA A 19 -32.88 11.98 -10.92
N THR A 20 -33.72 11.66 -9.92
CA THR A 20 -33.42 11.92 -8.50
C THR A 20 -32.17 11.12 -8.04
N LEU A 21 -32.07 9.84 -8.41
CA LEU A 21 -30.86 9.04 -8.10
C LEU A 21 -29.61 9.61 -8.75
N VAL A 22 -29.71 10.07 -10.01
CA VAL A 22 -28.58 10.72 -10.70
C VAL A 22 -28.15 12.00 -9.99
N VAL A 23 -29.11 12.88 -9.65
CA VAL A 23 -28.80 14.12 -8.91
C VAL A 23 -28.21 13.78 -7.54
N ALA A 24 -28.79 12.85 -6.80
CA ALA A 24 -28.28 12.41 -5.51
C ALA A 24 -26.86 11.82 -5.63
N GLY A 25 -26.57 11.06 -6.68
CA GLY A 25 -25.24 10.53 -6.97
C GLY A 25 -24.20 11.60 -7.27
N VAL A 26 -24.59 12.62 -8.06
CA VAL A 26 -23.73 13.77 -8.33
C VAL A 26 -23.46 14.55 -7.04
N VAL A 27 -24.47 14.78 -6.19
CA VAL A 27 -24.25 15.42 -4.87
C VAL A 27 -23.34 14.56 -3.99
N ALA A 28 -23.58 13.25 -3.94
CA ALA A 28 -22.77 12.32 -3.16
C ALA A 28 -21.28 12.31 -3.60
N SER A 29 -20.98 12.56 -4.88
CA SER A 29 -19.60 12.59 -5.37
C SER A 29 -18.77 13.68 -4.71
N PHE A 30 -19.36 14.79 -4.28
CA PHE A 30 -18.67 15.86 -3.55
C PHE A 30 -18.47 15.56 -2.06
N SER A 31 -19.17 14.55 -1.53
CA SER A 31 -19.12 14.19 -0.11
C SER A 31 -18.35 12.88 0.16
N LEU A 32 -17.94 12.16 -0.89
CA LEU A 32 -17.16 10.95 -0.75
C LEU A 32 -15.71 11.28 -0.36
N PRO A 33 -15.15 10.64 0.67
CA PRO A 33 -13.75 10.82 1.01
C PRO A 33 -12.87 10.27 -0.13
N VAL A 34 -11.83 11.01 -0.46
CA VAL A 34 -10.84 10.63 -1.49
C VAL A 34 -9.57 10.17 -0.80
N ALA A 35 -9.12 8.96 -1.12
CA ALA A 35 -7.94 8.33 -0.54
C ALA A 35 -7.16 7.58 -1.64
N LEU A 36 -5.89 7.27 -1.39
CA LEU A 36 -5.09 6.47 -2.34
C LEU A 36 -5.61 5.04 -2.41
N PHE A 37 -5.86 4.43 -1.26
CA PHE A 37 -6.30 3.05 -1.10
C PHE A 37 -7.69 2.95 -0.45
N PRO A 38 -8.37 1.82 -0.62
CA PRO A 38 -9.57 1.54 0.17
C PRO A 38 -9.24 1.51 1.66
N HIS A 39 -10.21 1.85 2.50
CA HIS A 39 -10.08 1.72 3.95
C HIS A 39 -10.00 0.24 4.33
N VAL A 40 -8.78 -0.24 4.51
CA VAL A 40 -8.50 -1.63 4.86
C VAL A 40 -7.71 -1.67 6.15
N SER A 41 -8.17 -2.48 7.09
CA SER A 41 -7.41 -2.83 8.28
C SER A 41 -6.59 -4.07 7.97
N PHE A 42 -5.26 -3.93 7.94
CA PHE A 42 -4.38 -5.08 7.82
C PHE A 42 -4.38 -5.87 9.12
N PRO A 43 -4.33 -7.21 9.06
CA PRO A 43 -4.39 -8.05 10.25
C PRO A 43 -3.03 -8.11 10.96
N ARG A 44 -2.41 -6.95 11.17
CA ARG A 44 -1.09 -6.81 11.82
C ARG A 44 -1.11 -5.73 12.88
N VAL A 45 -0.56 -6.07 14.03
CA VAL A 45 -0.24 -5.13 15.10
C VAL A 45 1.27 -5.11 15.27
N ARG A 46 1.86 -3.92 15.26
CA ARG A 46 3.28 -3.68 15.54
C ARG A 46 3.43 -3.26 17.00
N ILE A 47 4.37 -3.89 17.70
CA ILE A 47 4.76 -3.55 19.06
C ILE A 47 6.22 -3.18 19.02
N THR A 48 6.53 -1.92 19.32
CA THR A 48 7.89 -1.43 19.46
C THR A 48 8.22 -1.36 20.93
N LEU A 49 9.35 -1.92 21.33
CA LEU A 49 9.82 -1.97 22.72
C LEU A 49 11.18 -1.26 22.80
N ASP A 50 11.33 -0.43 23.81
CA ASP A 50 12.60 0.19 24.17
C ASP A 50 12.87 -0.09 25.66
N ALA A 51 13.98 -0.77 25.94
CA ALA A 51 14.37 -1.15 27.28
C ALA A 51 15.74 -0.53 27.67
N GLY A 52 16.17 0.51 26.95
CA GLY A 52 17.47 1.14 27.10
C GLY A 52 18.62 0.27 26.56
N ASP A 53 19.79 0.87 26.39
CA ASP A 53 20.95 0.23 25.79
C ASP A 53 21.32 -1.08 26.49
N ARG A 54 21.19 -2.20 25.74
CA ARG A 54 21.59 -3.54 26.21
C ARG A 54 21.91 -4.45 25.02
N PRO A 55 22.78 -5.46 25.19
CA PRO A 55 23.11 -6.39 24.12
C PRO A 55 21.87 -7.10 23.57
N ALA A 56 21.84 -7.33 22.25
CA ALA A 56 20.70 -7.95 21.56
C ALA A 56 20.30 -9.32 22.16
N GLU A 57 21.27 -10.16 22.58
CA GLU A 57 21.00 -11.43 23.27
C GLU A 57 20.23 -11.25 24.59
N ARG A 58 20.62 -10.26 25.39
CA ARG A 58 19.92 -9.99 26.67
C ARG A 58 18.53 -9.40 26.38
N MET A 59 18.45 -8.50 25.40
CA MET A 59 17.19 -7.94 24.98
C MET A 59 16.21 -9.03 24.50
N ALA A 60 16.73 -10.01 23.74
CA ALA A 60 15.93 -11.14 23.26
C ALA A 60 15.37 -12.00 24.41
N VAL A 61 16.21 -12.30 25.43
CA VAL A 61 15.82 -13.16 26.57
C VAL A 61 14.96 -12.42 27.59
N GLU A 62 15.34 -11.17 27.94
CA GLU A 62 14.72 -10.43 29.02
C GLU A 62 13.43 -9.70 28.60
N VAL A 63 13.28 -9.36 27.31
CA VAL A 63 12.17 -8.53 26.81
C VAL A 63 11.42 -9.19 25.66
N THR A 64 12.11 -9.51 24.54
CA THR A 64 11.45 -9.94 23.32
C THR A 64 10.70 -11.27 23.50
N THR A 65 11.38 -12.29 24.03
CA THR A 65 10.79 -13.64 24.22
C THR A 65 9.59 -13.62 25.18
N PRO A 66 9.63 -13.00 26.37
CA PRO A 66 8.45 -12.88 27.23
C PRO A 66 7.27 -12.18 26.56
N VAL A 67 7.53 -11.14 25.75
CA VAL A 67 6.45 -10.44 25.03
C VAL A 67 5.90 -11.29 23.90
N GLU A 68 6.75 -11.97 23.12
CA GLU A 68 6.28 -12.91 22.07
C GLU A 68 5.36 -13.99 22.63
N GLU A 69 5.75 -14.60 23.76
CA GLU A 69 4.96 -15.64 24.43
C GLU A 69 3.61 -15.09 24.89
N ALA A 70 3.60 -13.89 25.49
CA ALA A 70 2.40 -13.24 25.96
C ALA A 70 1.41 -12.91 24.83
N VAL A 71 1.89 -12.36 23.73
CA VAL A 71 1.03 -11.99 22.59
C VAL A 71 0.63 -13.19 21.75
N ARG A 72 1.44 -14.25 21.71
CA ARG A 72 1.09 -15.50 21.01
C ARG A 72 -0.14 -16.19 21.57
N ALA A 73 -0.45 -15.98 22.86
CA ALA A 73 -1.61 -16.53 23.54
C ALA A 73 -2.94 -15.81 23.18
N ILE A 74 -2.90 -14.70 22.45
CA ILE A 74 -4.08 -13.93 22.07
C ILE A 74 -4.87 -14.73 21.01
N PRO A 75 -6.21 -14.88 21.16
CA PRO A 75 -7.03 -15.51 20.14
C PRO A 75 -6.92 -14.81 18.77
N GLY A 76 -6.92 -15.59 17.69
CA GLY A 76 -6.81 -15.07 16.32
C GLY A 76 -5.37 -14.76 15.87
N VAL A 77 -4.37 -14.91 16.74
CA VAL A 77 -2.96 -14.74 16.35
C VAL A 77 -2.50 -15.91 15.47
N ARG A 78 -2.14 -15.59 14.25
CA ARG A 78 -1.65 -16.53 13.24
C ARG A 78 -0.15 -16.76 13.35
N SER A 79 0.64 -15.68 13.42
CA SER A 79 2.10 -15.75 13.56
C SER A 79 2.63 -14.54 14.32
N VAL A 80 3.78 -14.72 14.94
CA VAL A 80 4.53 -13.65 15.63
C VAL A 80 5.92 -13.62 15.03
N ARG A 81 6.35 -12.46 14.52
CA ARG A 81 7.71 -12.22 14.03
C ARG A 81 8.34 -11.11 14.84
N SER A 82 9.60 -11.25 15.19
CA SER A 82 10.34 -10.21 15.91
C SER A 82 11.70 -9.94 15.30
N THR A 83 12.16 -8.69 15.47
CA THR A 83 13.52 -8.25 15.23
C THR A 83 14.01 -7.58 16.50
N THR A 84 15.10 -8.07 17.05
CA THR A 84 15.69 -7.58 18.31
C THR A 84 17.05 -7.00 18.03
N SER A 85 17.21 -5.71 18.34
CA SER A 85 18.45 -4.96 18.26
C SER A 85 19.00 -4.63 19.65
N ARG A 86 19.98 -3.72 19.74
CA ARG A 86 20.48 -3.22 21.02
C ARG A 86 19.44 -2.36 21.71
N GLY A 87 18.91 -2.86 22.83
CA GLY A 87 17.96 -2.13 23.66
C GLY A 87 16.56 -1.99 23.07
N THR A 88 16.35 -2.28 21.79
CA THR A 88 15.06 -2.16 21.11
C THR A 88 14.60 -3.50 20.51
N ALA A 89 13.30 -3.68 20.42
CA ALA A 89 12.71 -4.80 19.69
C ALA A 89 11.43 -4.37 18.97
N GLU A 90 11.25 -4.85 17.77
CA GLU A 90 9.99 -4.75 17.04
C GLU A 90 9.34 -6.13 16.98
N ILE A 91 8.08 -6.23 17.40
CA ILE A 91 7.30 -7.46 17.33
C ILE A 91 6.08 -7.23 16.45
N SER A 92 6.00 -7.99 15.37
CA SER A 92 4.86 -8.00 14.44
C SER A 92 3.95 -9.17 14.79
N VAL A 93 2.76 -8.88 15.28
CA VAL A 93 1.72 -9.86 15.60
C VAL A 93 0.73 -9.90 14.45
N ASN A 94 0.70 -11.00 13.71
CA ASN A 94 -0.19 -11.19 12.57
C ASN A 94 -1.41 -12.00 12.99
N PHE A 95 -2.59 -11.51 12.66
CA PHE A 95 -3.89 -12.12 12.94
C PHE A 95 -4.51 -12.74 11.69
N ASP A 96 -5.62 -13.42 11.85
CA ASP A 96 -6.43 -13.85 10.73
C ASP A 96 -7.17 -12.68 10.09
N TRP A 97 -7.41 -12.76 8.78
CA TRP A 97 -8.16 -11.72 8.07
C TRP A 97 -9.63 -11.69 8.50
N GLY A 98 -10.11 -10.51 8.84
CA GLY A 98 -11.49 -10.28 9.29
C GLY A 98 -11.64 -10.08 10.79
N GLU A 99 -10.55 -10.21 11.55
CA GLU A 99 -10.53 -9.89 12.98
C GLU A 99 -10.73 -8.39 13.22
N ASP A 100 -11.32 -8.06 14.37
CA ASP A 100 -11.41 -6.67 14.83
C ASP A 100 -10.02 -6.19 15.30
N MET A 101 -9.32 -5.47 14.43
CA MET A 101 -7.97 -5.02 14.70
C MET A 101 -7.88 -3.95 15.78
N VAL A 102 -8.99 -3.27 16.14
CA VAL A 102 -9.01 -2.36 17.30
C VAL A 102 -9.01 -3.19 18.58
N ALA A 103 -9.86 -4.21 18.65
CA ALA A 103 -9.87 -5.14 19.77
C ALA A 103 -8.54 -5.90 19.88
N ALA A 104 -7.97 -6.37 18.77
CA ALA A 104 -6.67 -7.05 18.71
C ALA A 104 -5.53 -6.17 19.25
N MET A 105 -5.47 -4.90 18.84
CA MET A 105 -4.48 -3.94 19.35
C MET A 105 -4.63 -3.74 20.86
N LEU A 106 -5.86 -3.55 21.37
CA LEU A 106 -6.12 -3.41 22.81
C LEU A 106 -5.74 -4.67 23.58
N GLN A 107 -5.96 -5.86 23.02
CA GLN A 107 -5.54 -7.13 23.62
C GLN A 107 -4.01 -7.24 23.67
N CYS A 108 -3.30 -6.88 22.59
CA CYS A 108 -1.84 -6.80 22.58
C CYS A 108 -1.34 -5.86 23.68
N GLN A 109 -1.88 -4.64 23.73
CA GLN A 109 -1.52 -3.65 24.75
C GLN A 109 -1.78 -4.16 26.18
N SER A 110 -2.91 -4.84 26.39
CA SER A 110 -3.26 -5.44 27.69
C SER A 110 -2.27 -6.54 28.10
N GLN A 111 -1.89 -7.44 27.16
CA GLN A 111 -0.93 -8.51 27.46
C GLN A 111 0.47 -7.97 27.76
N VAL A 112 0.95 -6.98 27.01
CA VAL A 112 2.24 -6.32 27.28
C VAL A 112 2.21 -5.61 28.64
N ASN A 113 1.14 -4.85 28.94
CA ASN A 113 1.00 -4.21 30.26
C ASN A 113 1.00 -5.20 31.42
N LYS A 114 0.41 -6.39 31.24
CA LYS A 114 0.37 -7.44 32.26
C LYS A 114 1.76 -7.95 32.63
N ILE A 115 2.66 -8.05 31.66
CA ILE A 115 4.03 -8.54 31.86
C ILE A 115 5.04 -7.43 32.12
N LEU A 116 4.69 -6.16 31.90
CA LEU A 116 5.58 -5.02 32.05
C LEU A 116 6.31 -4.97 33.40
N PRO A 117 5.68 -5.31 34.56
CA PRO A 117 6.38 -5.36 35.86
C PRO A 117 7.47 -6.42 35.94
N ALA A 118 7.45 -7.45 35.08
CA ALA A 118 8.47 -8.49 35.00
C ALA A 118 9.60 -8.15 34.04
N LEU A 119 9.40 -7.13 33.19
CA LEU A 119 10.42 -6.64 32.27
C LEU A 119 11.41 -5.72 33.00
N PRO A 120 12.60 -5.45 32.41
CA PRO A 120 13.54 -4.53 32.98
C PRO A 120 12.96 -3.14 33.29
N VAL A 121 13.41 -2.54 34.39
CA VAL A 121 12.95 -1.21 34.81
C VAL A 121 13.29 -0.18 33.73
N GLY A 122 12.31 0.69 33.42
CA GLY A 122 12.46 1.69 32.37
C GLY A 122 12.02 1.22 30.98
N THR A 123 11.59 -0.03 30.83
CA THR A 123 11.06 -0.51 29.55
C THR A 123 9.80 0.27 29.17
N SER A 124 9.84 0.89 27.99
CA SER A 124 8.69 1.51 27.35
C SER A 124 8.24 0.72 26.14
N PHE A 125 6.97 0.88 25.73
CA PHE A 125 6.47 0.22 24.55
C PHE A 125 5.38 1.06 23.87
N GLU A 126 5.28 0.88 22.56
CA GLU A 126 4.23 1.44 21.72
C GLU A 126 3.54 0.31 20.96
N VAL A 127 2.21 0.34 20.86
CA VAL A 127 1.41 -0.64 20.10
C VAL A 127 0.65 0.09 19.02
N GLU A 128 0.89 -0.25 17.80
CA GLU A 128 0.27 0.37 16.62
C GLU A 128 -0.44 -0.66 15.76
N ARG A 129 -1.60 -0.30 15.26
CA ARG A 129 -2.28 -1.06 14.22
C ARG A 129 -1.76 -0.65 12.85
N MET A 130 -1.45 -1.63 12.00
CA MET A 130 -0.99 -1.36 10.64
C MET A 130 -2.18 -1.14 9.71
N ASP A 131 -2.26 0.04 9.13
CA ASP A 131 -3.20 0.41 8.08
C ASP A 131 -2.53 1.43 7.12
N PRO A 132 -3.12 1.73 5.96
CA PRO A 132 -2.48 2.62 4.99
C PRO A 132 -2.22 4.06 5.47
N THR A 133 -2.69 4.44 6.66
CA THR A 133 -2.46 5.76 7.26
C THR A 133 -1.15 5.87 8.03
N VAL A 134 -0.35 4.80 8.07
CA VAL A 134 1.02 4.83 8.64
C VAL A 134 1.98 5.70 7.83
N PHE A 135 1.64 5.99 6.56
CA PHE A 135 2.38 6.94 5.74
C PHE A 135 1.80 8.36 5.83
N PRO A 136 2.62 9.41 5.73
CA PRO A 136 2.15 10.78 5.79
C PRO A 136 1.29 11.12 4.55
N VAL A 137 0.34 12.04 4.72
CA VAL A 137 -0.44 12.63 3.62
C VAL A 137 0.39 13.63 2.84
N ILE A 138 1.11 14.48 3.57
CA ILE A 138 1.97 15.52 3.02
C ILE A 138 3.13 15.77 3.99
N ALA A 139 4.29 16.07 3.44
CA ALA A 139 5.47 16.31 4.23
C ALA A 139 6.31 17.47 3.66
N TYR A 140 6.89 18.23 4.56
CA TYR A 140 7.65 19.43 4.25
C TYR A 140 9.03 19.41 4.90
N SER A 141 9.96 20.15 4.31
CA SER A 141 11.25 20.49 4.87
C SER A 141 11.32 21.96 5.24
N LEU A 142 11.97 22.24 6.34
CA LEU A 142 12.39 23.58 6.78
C LEU A 142 13.90 23.67 6.64
N THR A 143 14.37 24.59 5.83
CA THR A 143 15.80 24.90 5.63
C THR A 143 16.04 26.37 5.78
N SER A 144 17.22 26.77 6.26
CA SER A 144 17.61 28.17 6.35
C SER A 144 19.13 28.32 6.38
N ASP A 145 19.64 29.35 5.75
CA ASP A 145 21.04 29.74 5.80
C ASP A 145 21.33 30.73 6.95
N SER A 146 20.26 31.29 7.57
CA SER A 146 20.36 32.33 8.61
C SER A 146 19.88 31.92 9.99
N HIS A 147 19.08 30.86 10.08
CA HIS A 147 18.52 30.35 11.34
C HIS A 147 19.15 29.02 11.71
N SER A 148 19.36 28.81 13.01
CA SER A 148 19.93 27.58 13.55
C SER A 148 18.93 26.41 13.48
N LEU A 149 19.45 25.18 13.51
CA LEU A 149 18.61 23.97 13.57
C LEU A 149 17.75 23.89 14.85
N ILE A 150 18.13 24.59 15.92
CA ILE A 150 17.32 24.73 17.14
C ILE A 150 16.10 25.62 16.84
N GLU A 151 16.30 26.78 16.24
CA GLU A 151 15.21 27.68 15.88
C GLU A 151 14.25 27.06 14.88
N LEU A 152 14.76 26.33 13.89
CA LEU A 152 13.92 25.60 12.93
C LEU A 152 13.11 24.49 13.61
N HIS A 153 13.71 23.74 14.54
CA HIS A 153 13.00 22.73 15.32
C HIS A 153 11.90 23.38 16.18
N ASP A 154 12.21 24.45 16.90
CA ASP A 154 11.25 25.15 17.73
C ASP A 154 10.09 25.71 16.92
N LEU A 155 10.35 26.29 15.75
CA LEU A 155 9.33 26.73 14.81
C LEU A 155 8.42 25.58 14.39
N ALA A 156 9.01 24.45 14.00
CA ALA A 156 8.23 23.26 13.60
C ALA A 156 7.40 22.70 14.75
N PHE A 157 8.02 22.55 15.93
CA PHE A 157 7.43 21.82 17.05
C PHE A 157 6.41 22.66 17.84
N TYR A 158 6.73 23.93 18.14
CA TYR A 158 5.91 24.77 19.00
C TYR A 158 4.96 25.71 18.24
N THR A 159 5.22 25.98 16.95
CA THR A 159 4.40 26.88 16.14
C THR A 159 3.63 26.16 15.04
N LEU A 160 4.31 25.46 14.15
CA LEU A 160 3.67 24.82 12.99
C LEU A 160 2.84 23.59 13.41
N ARG A 161 3.42 22.69 14.18
CA ARG A 161 2.77 21.45 14.61
C ARG A 161 1.41 21.69 15.29
N PRO A 162 1.26 22.56 16.32
CA PRO A 162 -0.03 22.80 16.95
C PRO A 162 -1.05 23.41 15.98
N ALA A 163 -0.62 24.36 15.14
CA ALA A 163 -1.51 25.01 14.18
C ALA A 163 -1.99 24.03 13.08
N LEU A 164 -1.11 23.19 12.55
CA LEU A 164 -1.46 22.21 11.53
C LEU A 164 -2.32 21.07 12.08
N SER A 165 -2.17 20.72 13.36
CA SER A 165 -3.01 19.73 14.03
C SER A 165 -4.47 20.16 14.19
N THR A 166 -4.81 21.44 13.97
CA THR A 166 -6.21 21.91 13.99
C THR A 166 -6.96 21.67 12.69
N VAL A 167 -6.27 21.26 11.63
CA VAL A 167 -6.90 20.98 10.34
C VAL A 167 -7.74 19.70 10.47
N SER A 168 -8.99 19.77 10.03
CA SER A 168 -9.92 18.64 10.10
C SER A 168 -9.37 17.41 9.39
N GLY A 169 -9.49 16.22 10.02
CA GLY A 169 -8.99 14.96 9.47
C GLY A 169 -7.52 14.67 9.77
N VAL A 170 -6.75 15.61 10.29
CA VAL A 170 -5.38 15.38 10.76
C VAL A 170 -5.41 14.54 12.04
N ALA A 171 -4.65 13.45 12.07
CA ALA A 171 -4.46 12.62 13.26
C ALA A 171 -3.29 13.12 14.10
N ARG A 172 -2.14 13.32 13.46
CA ARG A 172 -0.92 13.80 14.12
C ARG A 172 -0.02 14.55 13.13
N VAL A 173 0.82 15.41 13.68
CA VAL A 173 1.94 16.05 12.96
C VAL A 173 3.21 15.67 13.69
N THR A 174 4.15 15.04 13.00
CA THR A 174 5.46 14.66 13.53
C THR A 174 6.54 15.61 13.04
N VAL A 175 7.55 15.83 13.87
CA VAL A 175 8.72 16.65 13.54
C VAL A 175 9.94 15.75 13.65
N GLN A 176 10.79 15.73 12.61
CA GLN A 176 12.00 14.93 12.54
C GLN A 176 13.22 15.82 12.26
N GLY A 177 14.35 15.52 12.87
CA GLY A 177 15.56 16.31 12.70
C GLY A 177 15.53 17.64 13.46
N GLY A 178 16.42 18.55 13.10
CA GLY A 178 16.71 19.74 13.88
C GLY A 178 17.52 19.40 15.13
N ARG A 179 17.56 20.34 16.07
CA ARG A 179 18.24 20.16 17.36
C ARG A 179 17.33 20.64 18.49
N VAL A 180 17.26 19.85 19.56
CA VAL A 180 16.54 20.23 20.78
C VAL A 180 17.50 21.00 21.67
N GLU A 181 17.11 22.20 22.10
CA GLU A 181 17.92 23.05 22.93
C GLU A 181 18.13 22.43 24.33
N GLU A 182 19.37 22.48 24.83
CA GLU A 182 19.71 22.21 26.23
C GLU A 182 20.76 23.19 26.75
N TYR A 183 20.74 23.42 28.06
CA TYR A 183 21.87 24.03 28.77
C TYR A 183 22.83 22.94 29.19
N ARG A 184 24.07 23.04 28.77
CA ARG A 184 25.12 22.08 29.09
C ARG A 184 26.04 22.68 30.15
N VAL A 185 26.10 22.01 31.27
CA VAL A 185 27.01 22.29 32.37
C VAL A 185 28.20 21.38 32.21
N ASN A 186 29.28 21.89 31.57
CA ASN A 186 30.55 21.20 31.38
C ASN A 186 31.38 21.30 32.62
N VAL A 187 31.39 20.25 33.44
CA VAL A 187 32.06 20.24 34.73
C VAL A 187 33.52 19.78 34.55
N ASP A 188 34.46 20.60 35.02
CA ASP A 188 35.89 20.31 34.97
C ASP A 188 36.26 19.25 36.04
N PRO A 189 36.78 18.06 35.68
CA PRO A 189 37.08 16.99 36.62
C PRO A 189 38.18 17.38 37.61
N ASP A 190 39.17 18.17 37.21
CA ASP A 190 40.29 18.61 38.10
C ASP A 190 39.79 19.61 39.14
N LYS A 191 38.88 20.50 38.76
CA LYS A 191 38.24 21.44 39.70
C LYS A 191 37.32 20.71 40.67
N LEU A 192 36.51 19.73 40.19
CA LEU A 192 35.72 18.88 41.09
C LEU A 192 36.58 18.25 42.17
N GLN A 193 37.74 17.70 41.76
CA GLN A 193 38.67 17.13 42.69
C GLN A 193 39.18 18.14 43.72
N SER A 194 39.56 19.33 43.28
CA SER A 194 40.09 20.39 44.14
C SER A 194 39.10 20.83 45.22
N PHE A 195 37.84 20.90 44.87
CA PHE A 195 36.74 21.25 45.77
C PHE A 195 36.13 20.04 46.50
N LYS A 196 36.64 18.82 46.24
CA LYS A 196 36.14 17.54 46.79
C LYS A 196 34.62 17.32 46.51
N LEU A 197 34.18 17.66 45.33
CA LEU A 197 32.81 17.48 44.83
C LEU A 197 32.73 16.28 43.89
N THR A 198 31.52 15.71 43.75
CA THR A 198 31.19 14.71 42.73
C THR A 198 30.23 15.27 41.70
N LEU A 199 30.16 14.65 40.52
CA LEU A 199 29.21 15.06 39.49
C LEU A 199 27.76 14.96 40.00
N ALA A 200 27.47 13.90 40.77
CA ALA A 200 26.15 13.67 41.38
C ALA A 200 25.76 14.78 42.38
N GLU A 201 26.75 15.30 43.16
CA GLU A 201 26.51 16.43 44.10
C GLU A 201 26.18 17.72 43.32
N VAL A 202 26.85 17.97 42.19
CA VAL A 202 26.57 19.10 41.30
C VAL A 202 25.16 18.97 40.72
N ALA A 203 24.82 17.76 40.21
CA ALA A 203 23.50 17.46 39.69
C ALA A 203 22.40 17.65 40.74
N ALA A 204 22.61 17.18 41.98
CA ALA A 204 21.65 17.31 43.09
C ALA A 204 21.45 18.77 43.49
N ALA A 205 22.55 19.57 43.58
CA ALA A 205 22.45 20.99 43.90
C ALA A 205 21.66 21.79 42.87
N LEU A 206 21.88 21.55 41.59
CA LEU A 206 21.10 22.17 40.50
C LEU A 206 19.63 21.78 40.57
N SER A 207 19.32 20.49 40.75
CA SER A 207 17.95 20.03 40.90
C SER A 207 17.23 20.65 42.10
N ALA A 208 17.90 20.77 43.25
CA ALA A 208 17.36 21.36 44.45
C ALA A 208 17.15 22.88 44.33
N SER A 209 17.93 23.54 43.45
CA SER A 209 17.88 25.01 43.27
C SER A 209 16.80 25.46 42.27
N ASN A 210 16.20 24.58 41.50
CA ASN A 210 15.20 24.91 40.46
C ASN A 210 13.86 24.19 40.74
N VAL A 211 13.12 24.63 41.72
CA VAL A 211 11.92 24.00 42.20
C VAL A 211 10.78 24.98 42.36
N GLN A 212 9.59 24.57 41.96
CA GLN A 212 8.32 25.26 42.27
C GLN A 212 7.33 24.29 42.90
N VAL A 213 7.00 24.51 44.16
CA VAL A 213 6.10 23.62 44.92
C VAL A 213 5.02 24.46 45.63
N ALA A 214 3.79 23.98 45.54
CA ALA A 214 2.70 24.50 46.34
C ALA A 214 2.86 23.97 47.80
N VAL A 215 3.20 24.83 48.72
CA VAL A 215 3.54 24.47 50.10
C VAL A 215 2.33 24.60 51.07
N GLY A 216 1.18 25.09 50.58
CA GLY A 216 -0.04 25.13 51.38
C GLY A 216 -1.12 26.08 50.83
N ARG A 217 -2.12 26.33 51.63
CA ARG A 217 -3.18 27.28 51.37
C ARG A 217 -3.38 28.18 52.55
N LEU A 218 -3.61 29.45 52.31
CA LEU A 218 -3.90 30.45 53.33
C LEU A 218 -5.25 31.07 53.03
N GLU A 219 -6.15 31.10 54.00
CA GLU A 219 -7.39 31.86 53.91
C GLU A 219 -7.21 33.21 54.63
N GLN A 220 -7.36 34.30 53.90
CA GLN A 220 -7.26 35.65 54.42
C GLN A 220 -8.19 36.58 53.63
N TYR A 221 -8.91 37.47 54.34
CA TYR A 221 -9.85 38.46 53.74
C TYR A 221 -10.88 37.81 52.80
N ASN A 222 -11.47 36.70 53.20
CA ASN A 222 -12.43 35.90 52.40
C ASN A 222 -11.90 35.39 51.04
N LYS A 223 -10.58 35.28 50.92
CA LYS A 223 -9.89 34.76 49.71
C LYS A 223 -9.01 33.61 50.14
N LEU A 224 -9.00 32.60 49.28
CA LEU A 224 -8.10 31.45 49.41
C LEU A 224 -6.86 31.70 48.54
N TYR A 225 -5.71 31.78 49.17
CA TYR A 225 -4.40 31.93 48.52
C TYR A 225 -3.72 30.57 48.46
N LEU A 226 -3.24 30.18 47.26
CA LEU A 226 -2.27 29.12 47.14
C LEU A 226 -0.89 29.68 47.50
N VAL A 227 -0.23 29.11 48.50
CA VAL A 227 1.14 29.50 48.88
C VAL A 227 2.11 28.65 48.05
N VAL A 228 2.92 29.32 47.24
CA VAL A 228 3.89 28.67 46.35
C VAL A 228 5.30 29.10 46.76
N SER A 229 6.19 28.13 46.96
CA SER A 229 7.65 28.33 47.01
C SER A 229 8.17 28.23 45.60
N ASP A 230 8.85 29.29 45.12
CA ASP A 230 9.36 29.37 43.75
C ASP A 230 10.83 29.76 43.81
N THR A 231 11.71 28.80 43.39
CA THR A 231 13.17 28.98 43.28
C THR A 231 13.64 28.74 41.84
N ARG A 232 12.70 28.75 40.88
CA ARG A 232 13.04 28.46 39.48
C ARG A 232 14.02 29.47 38.91
N PHE A 233 14.96 28.98 38.13
CA PHE A 233 15.82 29.81 37.31
C PHE A 233 14.99 30.56 36.28
N GLN A 234 15.15 31.91 36.27
CA GLN A 234 14.50 32.78 35.31
C GLN A 234 15.45 33.19 34.17
N LYS A 235 16.75 33.14 34.43
CA LYS A 235 17.80 33.56 33.51
C LYS A 235 18.94 32.56 33.49
N PHE A 236 19.65 32.51 32.37
CA PHE A 236 20.78 31.64 32.14
C PHE A 236 21.89 31.86 33.20
N GLU A 237 22.19 33.12 33.54
CA GLU A 237 23.24 33.47 34.48
C GLU A 237 22.96 33.00 35.92
N GLU A 238 21.72 32.69 36.26
CA GLU A 238 21.35 32.18 37.57
C GLU A 238 21.81 30.72 37.75
N ILE A 239 21.98 29.98 36.67
CA ILE A 239 22.50 28.60 36.68
C ILE A 239 23.97 28.64 37.17
N GLU A 240 24.79 29.53 36.60
CA GLU A 240 26.21 29.64 36.91
C GLU A 240 26.45 30.02 38.40
N ARG A 241 25.50 30.77 38.99
CA ARG A 241 25.55 31.20 40.38
C ARG A 241 24.94 30.20 41.37
N THR A 242 24.62 29.00 40.94
CA THR A 242 24.10 27.98 41.86
C THR A 242 25.14 27.61 42.93
N VAL A 243 24.71 27.65 44.18
CA VAL A 243 25.58 27.31 45.33
C VAL A 243 25.67 25.78 45.39
N LEU A 244 26.86 25.24 45.16
CA LEU A 244 27.14 23.83 45.30
C LEU A 244 27.46 23.39 46.74
N ARG A 245 28.20 24.23 47.44
CA ARG A 245 28.57 23.96 48.85
C ARG A 245 28.81 25.30 49.59
N SER A 246 28.35 25.36 50.81
CA SER A 246 28.67 26.46 51.70
C SER A 246 29.45 25.94 52.89
N THR A 247 30.68 26.48 53.12
CA THR A 247 31.56 26.12 54.19
C THR A 247 31.92 27.36 55.00
N PRO A 248 32.49 27.23 56.22
CA PRO A 248 32.99 28.36 56.94
C PRO A 248 34.08 29.15 56.20
N ASP A 249 34.80 28.49 55.30
CA ASP A 249 35.91 29.10 54.51
C ASP A 249 35.40 29.79 53.22
N GLY A 250 34.13 29.68 52.88
CA GLY A 250 33.54 30.30 51.67
C GLY A 250 32.46 29.51 51.03
N VAL A 251 31.89 30.08 49.99
CA VAL A 251 30.87 29.48 49.15
C VAL A 251 31.45 29.00 47.82
N VAL A 252 31.20 27.78 47.42
CA VAL A 252 31.58 27.22 46.12
C VAL A 252 30.37 27.35 45.19
N LEU A 253 30.54 28.10 44.11
CA LEU A 253 29.53 28.31 43.09
C LEU A 253 29.75 27.32 41.92
N LEU A 254 28.74 27.14 41.07
CA LEU A 254 28.87 26.32 39.90
C LEU A 254 29.95 26.85 38.94
N GLU A 255 30.05 28.18 38.76
CA GLU A 255 31.08 28.81 37.92
C GLU A 255 32.51 28.53 38.34
N ASP A 256 32.74 28.15 39.61
CA ASP A 256 34.07 27.79 40.10
C ASP A 256 34.55 26.41 39.55
N VAL A 257 33.58 25.50 39.23
CA VAL A 257 33.87 24.11 38.86
C VAL A 257 33.39 23.73 37.46
N ALA A 258 32.52 24.56 36.84
CA ALA A 258 31.93 24.24 35.56
C ALA A 258 31.76 25.46 34.66
N GLN A 259 31.61 25.24 33.38
CA GLN A 259 31.20 26.23 32.39
C GLN A 259 29.82 25.89 31.87
N VAL A 260 28.90 26.83 31.84
CA VAL A 260 27.55 26.63 31.30
C VAL A 260 27.52 27.20 29.89
N GLU A 261 26.93 26.45 28.96
CA GLU A 261 26.81 26.85 27.56
C GLU A 261 25.43 26.51 27.00
N HIS A 262 24.99 27.31 26.03
CA HIS A 262 23.86 26.94 25.18
C HIS A 262 24.29 25.84 24.23
N SER A 263 23.60 24.72 24.23
CA SER A 263 23.94 23.56 23.44
C SER A 263 22.69 22.86 22.93
N SER A 264 22.83 21.67 22.43
CA SER A 264 21.72 20.81 22.03
C SER A 264 21.87 19.43 22.61
N GLU A 265 20.75 18.72 22.80
CA GLU A 265 20.77 17.33 23.23
C GLU A 265 21.66 16.49 22.29
N PRO A 266 22.42 15.52 22.83
CA PRO A 266 23.15 14.57 22.01
C PRO A 266 22.20 13.84 21.06
N GLN A 267 22.52 13.84 19.78
CA GLN A 267 21.68 13.21 18.77
C GLN A 267 22.53 12.26 17.91
N TRP A 268 21.96 11.11 17.60
CA TRP A 268 22.54 10.11 16.70
C TRP A 268 21.77 10.07 15.36
N ILE A 269 21.03 11.14 15.08
CA ILE A 269 20.21 11.31 13.87
C ILE A 269 20.67 12.54 13.09
N ARG A 270 20.55 12.48 11.77
CA ARG A 270 20.75 13.63 10.89
C ARG A 270 19.70 13.62 9.78
N VAL A 271 19.18 14.80 9.49
CA VAL A 271 18.14 14.99 8.48
C VAL A 271 18.57 16.09 7.51
N THR A 272 18.49 15.82 6.21
CA THR A 272 18.79 16.80 5.17
C THR A 272 17.65 16.89 4.15
N ALA A 273 17.59 18.01 3.45
CA ALA A 273 16.73 18.20 2.28
C ALA A 273 17.51 18.99 1.22
N ASP A 274 17.56 18.47 0.00
CA ASP A 274 18.28 19.07 -1.14
C ASP A 274 19.74 19.49 -0.79
N GLY A 275 20.43 18.65 0.01
CA GLY A 275 21.82 18.86 0.42
C GLY A 275 22.04 19.78 1.62
N HIS A 276 20.99 20.38 2.17
CA HIS A 276 21.04 21.25 3.37
C HIS A 276 20.56 20.51 4.61
N ASP A 277 21.14 20.78 5.77
CA ASP A 277 20.60 20.33 7.05
C ASP A 277 19.18 20.91 7.23
N ALA A 278 18.23 20.07 7.64
CA ALA A 278 16.82 20.40 7.62
C ALA A 278 16.07 19.93 8.86
N VAL A 279 14.89 20.48 9.05
CA VAL A 279 13.84 19.92 9.91
C VAL A 279 12.70 19.47 9.01
N LEU A 280 12.30 18.22 9.13
CA LEU A 280 11.15 17.70 8.41
C LEU A 280 9.93 17.68 9.31
N PHE A 281 8.77 18.01 8.77
CA PHE A 281 7.50 17.75 9.45
C PHE A 281 6.57 17.00 8.51
N GLN A 282 5.85 16.04 9.08
CA GLN A 282 5.01 15.09 8.36
C GLN A 282 3.60 15.14 8.97
N VAL A 283 2.59 15.18 8.12
CA VAL A 283 1.19 15.24 8.51
C VAL A 283 0.53 13.89 8.21
N TYR A 284 -0.06 13.27 9.22
CA TYR A 284 -0.76 12.00 9.13
C TYR A 284 -2.26 12.20 9.26
N GLN A 285 -3.01 11.40 8.51
CA GLN A 285 -4.47 11.45 8.50
C GLN A 285 -5.10 10.51 9.52
N GLN A 286 -6.34 10.83 9.93
CA GLN A 286 -7.21 9.88 10.60
C GLN A 286 -7.62 8.77 9.63
N PRO A 287 -7.94 7.53 10.10
CA PRO A 287 -8.28 6.40 9.23
C PRO A 287 -9.40 6.66 8.22
N THR A 288 -10.32 7.57 8.54
CA THR A 288 -11.44 7.97 7.67
C THR A 288 -11.25 9.34 7.01
N GLY A 289 -10.03 9.91 7.08
CA GLY A 289 -9.71 11.23 6.56
C GLY A 289 -9.78 11.29 5.02
N ASN A 290 -10.08 12.49 4.50
CA ASN A 290 -9.99 12.79 3.08
C ASN A 290 -8.59 13.36 2.78
N THR A 291 -7.73 12.55 2.16
CA THR A 291 -6.33 12.91 1.89
C THR A 291 -6.18 14.22 1.11
N VAL A 292 -7.00 14.44 0.09
CA VAL A 292 -6.93 15.64 -0.77
C VAL A 292 -7.38 16.88 -0.01
N GLU A 293 -8.43 16.76 0.80
CA GLU A 293 -8.95 17.86 1.61
C GLU A 293 -7.95 18.24 2.71
N ILE A 294 -7.35 17.26 3.39
CA ILE A 294 -6.31 17.48 4.40
C ILE A 294 -5.11 18.20 3.77
N ALA A 295 -4.58 17.70 2.63
CA ALA A 295 -3.44 18.32 1.96
C ALA A 295 -3.75 19.77 1.56
N SER A 296 -4.93 20.04 0.99
CA SER A 296 -5.36 21.39 0.63
C SER A 296 -5.52 22.30 1.84
N GLY A 297 -6.08 21.79 2.95
CA GLY A 297 -6.21 22.48 4.23
C GLY A 297 -4.86 22.85 4.84
N ILE A 298 -3.90 21.92 4.82
CA ILE A 298 -2.51 22.16 5.27
C ILE A 298 -1.85 23.25 4.42
N LYS A 299 -1.93 23.16 3.08
CA LYS A 299 -1.41 24.18 2.16
C LYS A 299 -2.03 25.56 2.40
N ALA A 300 -3.33 25.62 2.70
CA ALA A 300 -4.04 26.84 3.05
C ALA A 300 -3.57 27.40 4.40
N LYS A 301 -3.43 26.54 5.42
CA LYS A 301 -2.99 26.92 6.77
C LYS A 301 -1.56 27.46 6.77
N LEU A 302 -0.65 26.84 6.03
CA LEU A 302 0.72 27.32 5.87
C LEU A 302 0.77 28.70 5.18
N ARG A 303 -0.11 28.95 4.19
CA ARG A 303 -0.23 30.28 3.58
C ARG A 303 -0.74 31.35 4.57
N GLU A 304 -1.71 31.00 5.42
CA GLU A 304 -2.20 31.87 6.50
C GLU A 304 -1.08 32.24 7.49
N MET A 305 -0.26 31.23 7.84
CA MET A 305 0.84 31.36 8.80
C MET A 305 2.11 32.03 8.22
N LYS A 306 2.14 32.41 6.95
CA LYS A 306 3.34 32.96 6.29
C LYS A 306 3.94 34.17 7.07
N LYS A 307 3.13 34.96 7.72
CA LYS A 307 3.59 36.10 8.53
C LYS A 307 4.24 35.68 9.87
N GLN A 308 4.01 34.46 10.33
CA GLN A 308 4.58 33.93 11.56
C GLN A 308 5.88 33.16 11.31
N ILE A 309 6.20 32.90 10.04
CA ILE A 309 7.44 32.24 9.61
C ILE A 309 8.50 33.31 9.50
N PRO A 310 9.67 33.17 10.18
CA PRO A 310 10.76 34.13 10.08
C PRO A 310 11.29 34.26 8.64
N ASP A 311 11.76 35.47 8.32
CA ASP A 311 12.41 35.74 7.03
C ASP A 311 13.69 34.86 6.90
N GLY A 312 13.91 34.27 5.74
CA GLY A 312 15.06 33.39 5.50
C GLY A 312 14.78 31.90 5.75
N VAL A 313 13.62 31.54 6.30
CA VAL A 313 13.19 30.15 6.40
C VAL A 313 12.46 29.74 5.11
N LYS A 314 12.97 28.69 4.46
CA LYS A 314 12.37 28.08 3.26
C LYS A 314 11.55 26.86 3.70
N ILE A 315 10.28 26.78 3.24
CA ILE A 315 9.42 25.61 3.39
C ILE A 315 9.19 25.01 2.01
N ALA A 316 9.56 23.74 1.85
CA ALA A 316 9.38 23.02 0.58
C ALA A 316 8.68 21.69 0.84
N ASP A 317 7.73 21.31 -0.03
CA ASP A 317 7.11 20.00 -0.02
C ASP A 317 7.99 19.00 -0.74
N TRP A 318 8.42 17.99 -0.03
CA TRP A 318 9.17 16.87 -0.62
C TRP A 318 8.28 15.64 -0.88
N TYR A 319 7.12 15.56 -0.23
CA TYR A 319 6.14 14.50 -0.42
C TYR A 319 4.71 15.05 -0.35
N ASP A 320 3.89 14.68 -1.31
CA ASP A 320 2.47 15.02 -1.37
C ASP A 320 1.67 13.87 -2.00
N GLN A 321 0.99 13.08 -1.16
CA GLN A 321 0.17 11.98 -1.62
C GLN A 321 -1.04 12.45 -2.43
N SER A 322 -1.53 13.67 -2.19
CA SER A 322 -2.68 14.22 -2.89
C SER A 322 -2.42 14.45 -4.38
N ASP A 323 -1.18 14.69 -4.78
CA ASP A 323 -0.80 14.88 -6.19
C ASP A 323 -1.04 13.59 -6.98
N LEU A 324 -0.60 12.43 -6.44
CA LEU A 324 -0.81 11.12 -7.08
C LEU A 324 -2.29 10.75 -7.18
N ILE A 325 -3.05 11.01 -6.10
CA ILE A 325 -4.50 10.75 -6.06
C ILE A 325 -5.22 11.61 -7.09
N THR A 326 -4.95 12.91 -7.10
CA THR A 326 -5.59 13.86 -8.01
C THR A 326 -5.24 13.55 -9.47
N ALA A 327 -3.97 13.21 -9.75
CA ALA A 327 -3.55 12.80 -11.08
C ALA A 327 -4.27 11.52 -11.53
N SER A 328 -4.42 10.53 -10.62
CA SER A 328 -5.15 9.28 -10.90
C SER A 328 -6.64 9.52 -11.13
N GLU A 329 -7.28 10.41 -10.34
CA GLU A 329 -8.68 10.80 -10.52
C GLU A 329 -8.90 11.46 -11.88
N HIS A 330 -8.09 12.47 -12.23
CA HIS A 330 -8.17 13.14 -13.54
C HIS A 330 -8.00 12.15 -14.69
N SER A 331 -7.00 11.29 -14.61
CA SER A 331 -6.72 10.29 -15.64
C SER A 331 -7.87 9.30 -15.80
N THR A 332 -8.43 8.82 -14.69
CA THR A 332 -9.58 7.90 -14.72
C THR A 332 -10.82 8.57 -15.28
N ARG A 333 -11.11 9.81 -14.87
CA ARG A 333 -12.21 10.60 -15.41
C ARG A 333 -12.05 10.79 -16.92
N ASP A 334 -10.87 11.17 -17.37
CA ASP A 334 -10.59 11.39 -18.79
C ASP A 334 -10.69 10.08 -19.59
N ALA A 335 -10.19 8.95 -19.08
CA ALA A 335 -10.35 7.64 -19.68
C ALA A 335 -11.82 7.23 -19.82
N VAL A 336 -12.64 7.47 -18.78
CA VAL A 336 -14.09 7.24 -18.80
C VAL A 336 -14.76 8.11 -19.87
N LEU A 337 -14.48 9.40 -19.91
CA LEU A 337 -15.07 10.32 -20.91
C LEU A 337 -14.66 9.92 -22.34
N ILE A 338 -13.38 9.64 -22.59
CA ILE A 338 -12.90 9.17 -23.89
C ILE A 338 -13.59 7.85 -24.25
N GLY A 339 -13.68 6.90 -23.31
CA GLY A 339 -14.35 5.62 -23.50
C GLY A 339 -15.83 5.78 -23.89
N ILE A 340 -16.57 6.65 -23.20
CA ILE A 340 -17.98 6.96 -23.52
C ILE A 340 -18.09 7.55 -24.94
N VAL A 341 -17.22 8.48 -25.30
CA VAL A 341 -17.23 9.12 -26.64
C VAL A 341 -16.92 8.09 -27.72
N LEU A 342 -15.90 7.25 -27.53
CA LEU A 342 -15.53 6.20 -28.49
C LEU A 342 -16.66 5.17 -28.65
N ALA A 343 -17.28 4.75 -27.56
CA ALA A 343 -18.43 3.86 -27.61
C ALA A 343 -19.63 4.50 -28.34
N ALA A 344 -19.91 5.79 -28.10
CA ALA A 344 -20.96 6.52 -28.81
C ALA A 344 -20.68 6.61 -30.32
N ILE A 345 -19.45 6.79 -30.75
CA ILE A 345 -19.03 6.79 -32.16
C ILE A 345 -19.32 5.42 -32.80
N VAL A 346 -18.94 4.32 -32.12
CA VAL A 346 -19.25 2.95 -32.57
C VAL A 346 -20.77 2.78 -32.73
N LEU A 347 -21.53 3.15 -31.70
CA LEU A 347 -22.98 3.03 -31.71
C LEU A 347 -23.61 3.82 -32.90
N LEU A 348 -23.13 5.04 -33.09
CA LEU A 348 -23.61 5.87 -34.20
C LEU A 348 -23.29 5.25 -35.57
N ALA A 349 -22.09 4.68 -35.72
CA ALA A 349 -21.66 4.00 -36.95
C ALA A 349 -22.49 2.74 -37.27
N PHE A 350 -22.83 1.96 -36.23
CA PHE A 350 -23.63 0.75 -36.41
C PHE A 350 -25.15 0.98 -36.48
N LEU A 351 -25.66 1.93 -35.66
CA LEU A 351 -27.11 2.15 -35.56
C LEU A 351 -27.62 3.18 -36.58
N GLY A 352 -26.77 4.13 -37.00
CA GLY A 352 -27.14 5.18 -37.97
C GLY A 352 -28.18 6.19 -37.45
N ASP A 353 -28.59 6.12 -36.20
CA ASP A 353 -29.61 6.95 -35.57
C ASP A 353 -29.06 7.60 -34.28
N TRP A 354 -28.88 8.91 -34.31
CA TRP A 354 -28.33 9.67 -33.20
C TRP A 354 -29.19 9.64 -31.91
N LYS A 355 -30.53 9.47 -32.03
CA LYS A 355 -31.43 9.40 -30.88
C LYS A 355 -31.27 8.08 -30.13
N VAL A 356 -31.11 7.00 -30.88
CA VAL A 356 -30.85 5.66 -30.38
C VAL A 356 -29.50 5.63 -29.68
N THR A 357 -28.49 6.21 -30.32
CA THR A 357 -27.15 6.36 -29.74
C THR A 357 -27.20 7.19 -28.45
N LEU A 358 -27.92 8.30 -28.43
CA LEU A 358 -28.06 9.14 -27.24
C LEU A 358 -28.69 8.39 -26.07
N ILE A 359 -29.76 7.57 -26.31
CA ILE A 359 -30.40 6.77 -25.26
C ILE A 359 -29.38 5.81 -24.63
N ALA A 360 -28.67 5.05 -25.46
CA ALA A 360 -27.68 4.08 -24.96
C ALA A 360 -26.50 4.78 -24.24
N THR A 361 -26.02 5.90 -24.78
CA THR A 361 -24.91 6.63 -24.17
C THR A 361 -25.29 7.30 -22.85
N LEU A 362 -26.54 7.80 -22.72
CA LEU A 362 -27.01 8.49 -21.50
C LEU A 362 -27.15 7.52 -20.31
N THR A 363 -27.31 6.22 -20.56
CA THR A 363 -27.38 5.23 -19.47
C THR A 363 -26.07 5.17 -18.65
N VAL A 364 -24.90 5.36 -19.28
CA VAL A 364 -23.61 5.25 -18.61
C VAL A 364 -23.45 6.28 -17.49
N PRO A 365 -23.56 7.60 -17.73
CA PRO A 365 -23.45 8.56 -16.64
C PRO A 365 -24.55 8.38 -15.58
N ALA A 366 -25.74 7.92 -15.96
CA ALA A 366 -26.82 7.64 -15.01
C ALA A 366 -26.48 6.46 -14.08
N VAL A 367 -25.94 5.38 -14.62
CA VAL A 367 -25.50 4.22 -13.85
C VAL A 367 -24.30 4.59 -12.95
N LEU A 368 -23.31 5.31 -13.49
CA LEU A 368 -22.15 5.74 -12.70
C LEU A 368 -22.55 6.63 -11.52
N ALA A 369 -23.45 7.61 -11.75
CA ALA A 369 -23.95 8.47 -10.67
C ALA A 369 -24.70 7.66 -9.59
N ALA A 370 -25.56 6.72 -9.99
CA ALA A 370 -26.23 5.84 -9.02
C ALA A 370 -25.26 4.89 -8.31
N THR A 371 -24.20 4.44 -8.97
CA THR A 371 -23.12 3.66 -8.34
C THR A 371 -22.39 4.48 -7.29
N ILE A 372 -22.07 5.74 -7.60
CA ILE A 372 -21.44 6.67 -6.64
C ILE A 372 -22.32 6.85 -5.40
N LEU A 373 -23.63 7.02 -5.58
CA LEU A 373 -24.58 7.09 -4.47
C LEU A 373 -24.53 5.81 -3.60
N LEU A 374 -24.49 4.65 -4.24
CA LEU A 374 -24.39 3.38 -3.51
C LEU A 374 -23.06 3.25 -2.75
N LEU A 375 -21.94 3.66 -3.35
CA LEU A 375 -20.64 3.70 -2.65
C LEU A 375 -20.70 4.60 -1.42
N TYR A 376 -21.36 5.76 -1.53
CA TYR A 376 -21.58 6.67 -0.41
C TYR A 376 -22.39 6.02 0.72
N VAL A 377 -23.49 5.35 0.39
CA VAL A 377 -24.34 4.62 1.36
C VAL A 377 -23.56 3.48 2.05
N LEU A 378 -22.69 2.80 1.30
CA LEU A 378 -21.82 1.72 1.80
C LEU A 378 -20.57 2.25 2.55
N LYS A 379 -20.44 3.58 2.72
CA LYS A 379 -19.29 4.24 3.38
C LYS A 379 -17.94 3.87 2.75
N MET A 380 -17.91 3.70 1.45
CA MET A 380 -16.69 3.48 0.69
C MET A 380 -16.04 4.83 0.31
N SER A 381 -14.76 4.81 -0.08
CA SER A 381 -14.01 5.99 -0.54
C SER A 381 -13.82 5.96 -2.06
N PHE A 382 -13.61 7.13 -2.67
CA PHE A 382 -12.96 7.20 -3.97
C PHE A 382 -11.48 6.86 -3.82
N ASN A 383 -11.04 5.82 -4.48
CA ASN A 383 -9.65 5.38 -4.46
C ASN A 383 -9.31 4.74 -5.82
N ILE A 384 -8.04 4.46 -6.07
CA ILE A 384 -7.59 3.89 -7.34
C ILE A 384 -8.39 2.63 -7.72
N MET A 385 -8.81 1.81 -6.74
CA MET A 385 -9.55 0.56 -7.00
C MET A 385 -11.01 0.83 -7.37
N THR A 386 -11.71 1.72 -6.65
CA THR A 386 -13.11 2.06 -6.97
C THR A 386 -13.23 2.85 -8.28
N LEU A 387 -12.31 3.80 -8.52
CA LEU A 387 -12.23 4.55 -9.77
C LEU A 387 -11.92 3.63 -10.96
N GLY A 388 -10.94 2.72 -10.80
CA GLY A 388 -10.60 1.73 -11.81
C GLY A 388 -11.75 0.75 -12.08
N GLY A 389 -12.49 0.35 -11.04
CA GLY A 389 -13.71 -0.46 -11.17
C GLY A 389 -14.81 0.24 -11.96
N MET A 390 -15.05 1.53 -11.71
CA MET A 390 -16.00 2.33 -12.49
C MET A 390 -15.57 2.46 -13.96
N ALA A 391 -14.30 2.75 -14.21
CA ALA A 391 -13.75 2.86 -15.56
C ALA A 391 -13.89 1.55 -16.35
N ALA A 392 -13.56 0.41 -15.73
CA ALA A 392 -13.71 -0.90 -16.33
C ALA A 392 -15.19 -1.27 -16.55
N ALA A 393 -16.09 -0.83 -15.66
CA ALA A 393 -17.52 -1.08 -15.78
C ALA A 393 -18.17 -0.34 -16.97
N VAL A 394 -17.61 0.80 -17.43
CA VAL A 394 -18.19 1.60 -18.55
C VAL A 394 -18.45 0.74 -19.77
N GLY A 395 -17.48 -0.10 -20.18
CA GLY A 395 -17.62 -0.99 -21.32
C GLY A 395 -18.71 -2.04 -21.16
N LEU A 396 -18.98 -2.47 -19.93
CA LEU A 396 -19.99 -3.49 -19.61
C LEU A 396 -21.39 -2.88 -19.40
N ILE A 397 -21.45 -1.70 -18.79
CA ILE A 397 -22.70 -0.95 -18.57
C ILE A 397 -23.40 -0.65 -19.90
N ILE A 398 -22.62 -0.27 -20.92
CA ILE A 398 -23.15 0.11 -22.21
C ILE A 398 -23.75 -1.09 -22.95
N ASP A 399 -23.29 -2.32 -22.67
CA ASP A 399 -23.70 -3.55 -23.33
C ASP A 399 -25.18 -3.87 -23.09
N ASP A 400 -25.65 -3.87 -21.85
CA ASP A 400 -27.06 -4.07 -21.48
C ASP A 400 -27.98 -3.11 -22.24
N ALA A 401 -27.60 -1.83 -22.27
CA ALA A 401 -28.39 -0.79 -22.96
C ALA A 401 -28.40 -0.98 -24.49
N ILE A 402 -27.23 -1.33 -25.06
CA ILE A 402 -27.06 -1.56 -26.49
C ILE A 402 -27.98 -2.70 -26.97
N VAL A 403 -27.90 -3.85 -26.31
CA VAL A 403 -28.63 -5.06 -26.72
C VAL A 403 -30.15 -4.85 -26.56
N MET A 404 -30.58 -4.18 -25.49
CA MET A 404 -31.98 -3.83 -25.28
C MET A 404 -32.49 -2.88 -26.40
N VAL A 405 -31.75 -1.82 -26.67
CA VAL A 405 -32.10 -0.83 -27.71
C VAL A 405 -32.14 -1.46 -29.11
N GLU A 406 -31.12 -2.26 -29.46
CA GLU A 406 -31.06 -2.98 -30.75
C GLU A 406 -32.24 -3.92 -30.92
N HIS A 407 -32.56 -4.71 -29.89
CA HIS A 407 -33.68 -5.63 -29.91
C HIS A 407 -35.02 -4.88 -30.12
N ILE A 408 -35.24 -3.79 -29.38
CA ILE A 408 -36.41 -2.93 -29.50
C ILE A 408 -36.52 -2.37 -30.92
N VAL A 409 -35.43 -1.80 -31.45
CA VAL A 409 -35.43 -1.18 -32.79
C VAL A 409 -35.70 -2.22 -33.87
N ARG A 410 -35.08 -3.40 -33.79
CA ARG A 410 -35.24 -4.50 -34.73
C ARG A 410 -36.67 -5.05 -34.76
N ARG A 411 -37.23 -5.34 -33.56
CA ARG A 411 -38.59 -5.90 -33.43
C ARG A 411 -39.69 -4.87 -33.71
N ALA A 412 -39.54 -3.63 -33.20
CA ALA A 412 -40.57 -2.59 -33.41
C ALA A 412 -40.66 -2.11 -34.84
N ARG A 413 -39.59 -2.14 -35.64
CA ARG A 413 -39.60 -1.83 -37.10
C ARG A 413 -40.14 -2.99 -37.95
N GLY A 414 -40.02 -4.25 -37.48
CA GLY A 414 -40.51 -5.44 -38.21
C GLY A 414 -41.98 -5.79 -38.00
N SER A 415 -42.69 -5.17 -37.07
CA SER A 415 -44.09 -5.44 -36.73
C SER A 415 -45.02 -4.36 -37.33
N ALA A 416 -46.02 -4.77 -38.08
CA ALA A 416 -46.99 -3.85 -38.69
C ALA A 416 -48.23 -3.56 -37.79
N GLU A 417 -48.44 -4.33 -36.68
CA GLU A 417 -49.60 -4.27 -35.81
C GLU A 417 -49.43 -3.40 -34.58
N GLY A 418 -50.31 -2.46 -34.34
CA GLY A 418 -50.41 -1.68 -33.12
C GLY A 418 -49.70 -0.32 -33.15
N ASP A 419 -49.98 0.53 -32.15
CA ASP A 419 -49.35 1.84 -31.96
C ASP A 419 -47.83 1.70 -31.70
N ALA A 420 -47.06 2.66 -32.17
CA ALA A 420 -45.57 2.71 -32.03
C ALA A 420 -45.09 2.41 -30.63
N ARG A 421 -45.77 2.96 -29.62
CA ARG A 421 -45.46 2.78 -28.21
C ARG A 421 -45.71 1.35 -27.73
N SER A 422 -46.81 0.73 -28.16
CA SER A 422 -47.16 -0.65 -27.79
C SER A 422 -46.19 -1.66 -28.43
N ARG A 423 -45.71 -1.40 -29.65
CA ARG A 423 -44.65 -2.22 -30.30
C ARG A 423 -43.35 -2.20 -29.59
N VAL A 424 -42.89 -1.03 -29.15
CA VAL A 424 -41.65 -0.88 -28.38
C VAL A 424 -41.71 -1.66 -27.05
N LEU A 425 -42.82 -1.54 -26.33
CA LEU A 425 -42.99 -2.19 -25.02
C LEU A 425 -43.17 -3.71 -25.13
N ARG A 426 -43.81 -4.21 -26.19
CA ARG A 426 -43.88 -5.65 -26.45
C ARG A 426 -42.51 -6.21 -26.76
N ALA A 427 -41.74 -5.54 -27.63
CA ALA A 427 -40.37 -5.93 -27.92
C ALA A 427 -39.47 -5.97 -26.66
N ALA A 428 -39.60 -4.98 -25.76
CA ALA A 428 -38.89 -4.95 -24.50
C ALA A 428 -39.28 -6.11 -23.56
N SER A 429 -40.61 -6.45 -23.51
CA SER A 429 -41.06 -7.56 -22.67
C SER A 429 -40.59 -8.93 -23.14
N GLU A 430 -40.45 -9.13 -24.44
CA GLU A 430 -39.93 -10.36 -25.04
C GLU A 430 -38.45 -10.57 -24.65
N PHE A 431 -37.69 -9.49 -24.46
CA PHE A 431 -36.27 -9.53 -24.18
C PHE A 431 -35.89 -9.52 -22.67
N THR A 432 -36.90 -9.35 -21.80
CA THR A 432 -36.66 -9.29 -20.35
C THR A 432 -35.95 -10.54 -19.78
N ASN A 433 -36.40 -11.75 -20.16
CA ASN A 433 -35.79 -13.00 -19.66
C ASN A 433 -34.35 -13.22 -20.16
N PRO A 434 -34.05 -13.05 -21.46
CA PRO A 434 -32.66 -13.08 -21.95
C PRO A 434 -31.75 -12.07 -21.27
N LEU A 435 -32.19 -10.83 -21.08
CA LEU A 435 -31.43 -9.79 -20.40
C LEU A 435 -31.20 -10.16 -18.94
N ALA A 436 -32.22 -10.63 -18.21
CA ALA A 436 -32.05 -11.04 -16.81
C ALA A 436 -31.08 -12.21 -16.67
N GLY A 437 -31.12 -13.17 -17.60
CA GLY A 437 -30.22 -14.31 -17.61
C GLY A 437 -28.76 -13.92 -17.92
N SER A 438 -28.56 -13.01 -18.88
CA SER A 438 -27.24 -12.52 -19.26
C SER A 438 -26.59 -11.67 -18.16
N SER A 439 -27.34 -10.67 -17.65
CA SER A 439 -26.86 -9.82 -16.56
C SER A 439 -26.59 -10.65 -15.29
N ALA A 440 -27.42 -11.67 -14.98
CA ALA A 440 -27.16 -12.61 -13.88
C ALA A 440 -25.87 -13.39 -14.09
N ALA A 441 -25.56 -13.82 -15.33
CA ALA A 441 -24.30 -14.54 -15.63
C ALA A 441 -23.08 -13.66 -15.39
N THR A 442 -23.16 -12.37 -15.70
CA THR A 442 -22.05 -11.43 -15.48
C THR A 442 -21.94 -11.04 -14.00
N ILE A 443 -23.05 -10.78 -13.31
CA ILE A 443 -23.07 -10.40 -11.88
C ILE A 443 -22.57 -11.55 -10.98
N ILE A 444 -22.98 -12.80 -11.26
CA ILE A 444 -22.68 -13.97 -10.43
C ILE A 444 -21.18 -14.24 -10.31
N ILE A 445 -20.37 -13.78 -11.26
CA ILE A 445 -18.92 -13.92 -11.26
C ILE A 445 -18.25 -13.01 -10.21
N PHE A 446 -18.87 -11.86 -9.92
CA PHE A 446 -18.35 -10.95 -8.89
C PHE A 446 -18.67 -11.43 -7.48
N THR A 447 -19.64 -12.35 -7.31
CA THR A 447 -20.01 -12.89 -5.99
C THR A 447 -18.83 -13.59 -5.31
N PRO A 448 -18.10 -14.54 -5.92
CA PRO A 448 -16.93 -15.15 -5.30
C PRO A 448 -15.77 -14.15 -5.06
N LEU A 449 -15.63 -13.13 -5.92
CA LEU A 449 -14.62 -12.10 -5.76
C LEU A 449 -14.84 -11.22 -4.52
N ALA A 450 -16.08 -11.04 -4.08
CA ALA A 450 -16.42 -10.32 -2.85
C ALA A 450 -15.95 -11.06 -1.57
N PHE A 451 -15.71 -12.38 -1.67
CA PHE A 451 -15.21 -13.22 -0.57
C PHE A 451 -13.69 -13.41 -0.58
N LEU A 452 -12.96 -12.68 -1.42
CA LEU A 452 -11.51 -12.67 -1.39
C LEU A 452 -11.01 -12.24 -0.02
N SER A 453 -10.03 -12.98 0.50
CA SER A 453 -9.29 -12.67 1.72
C SER A 453 -7.81 -12.39 1.39
N GLY A 454 -7.05 -11.99 2.39
CA GLY A 454 -5.64 -11.67 2.19
C GLY A 454 -5.44 -10.25 1.63
N VAL A 455 -4.19 -9.92 1.29
CA VAL A 455 -3.81 -8.63 0.68
C VAL A 455 -4.64 -8.38 -0.59
N THR A 456 -4.82 -9.41 -1.41
CA THR A 456 -5.64 -9.33 -2.62
C THR A 456 -7.08 -8.94 -2.32
N GLY A 457 -7.68 -9.55 -1.29
CA GLY A 457 -9.04 -9.20 -0.86
C GLY A 457 -9.11 -7.76 -0.36
N ALA A 458 -8.12 -7.33 0.39
CA ALA A 458 -8.04 -5.98 0.93
C ALA A 458 -8.14 -4.90 -0.16
N PHE A 459 -7.39 -5.03 -1.24
CA PHE A 459 -7.37 -4.05 -2.33
C PHE A 459 -8.49 -4.26 -3.35
N PHE A 460 -8.72 -5.50 -3.80
CA PHE A 460 -9.57 -5.76 -4.96
C PHE A 460 -11.04 -6.02 -4.63
N LYS A 461 -11.41 -6.19 -3.37
CA LYS A 461 -12.82 -6.27 -2.95
C LYS A 461 -13.58 -4.99 -3.29
N ALA A 462 -12.94 -3.82 -3.11
CA ALA A 462 -13.52 -2.53 -3.45
C ALA A 462 -13.81 -2.42 -4.96
N LEU A 463 -12.87 -2.82 -5.81
CA LEU A 463 -13.03 -2.87 -7.27
C LEU A 463 -14.18 -3.82 -7.65
N SER A 464 -14.18 -5.04 -7.12
CA SER A 464 -15.21 -6.06 -7.44
C SER A 464 -16.60 -5.63 -7.01
N LEU A 465 -16.74 -5.04 -5.83
CA LEU A 465 -18.02 -4.55 -5.31
C LEU A 465 -18.53 -3.36 -6.14
N THR A 466 -17.66 -2.45 -6.55
CA THR A 466 -18.01 -1.31 -7.41
C THR A 466 -18.50 -1.79 -8.78
N MET A 467 -17.82 -2.77 -9.38
CA MET A 467 -18.25 -3.35 -10.65
C MET A 467 -19.58 -4.10 -10.54
N ALA A 468 -19.73 -4.96 -9.51
CA ALA A 468 -20.99 -5.67 -9.28
C ALA A 468 -22.16 -4.69 -9.07
N ALA A 469 -21.96 -3.65 -8.27
CA ALA A 469 -22.95 -2.59 -8.05
C ALA A 469 -23.33 -1.87 -9.35
N SER A 470 -22.33 -1.49 -10.16
CA SER A 470 -22.56 -0.84 -11.46
C SER A 470 -23.36 -1.72 -12.40
N LEU A 471 -23.08 -3.02 -12.48
CA LEU A 471 -23.79 -3.97 -13.33
C LEU A 471 -25.23 -4.23 -12.85
N ILE A 472 -25.43 -4.35 -11.53
CA ILE A 472 -26.80 -4.49 -10.96
C ILE A 472 -27.63 -3.25 -11.31
N ILE A 473 -27.08 -2.06 -11.14
CA ILE A 473 -27.76 -0.80 -11.47
C ILE A 473 -27.98 -0.69 -12.99
N SER A 474 -26.98 -1.09 -13.81
CA SER A 474 -27.08 -1.14 -15.27
C SER A 474 -28.26 -1.99 -15.72
N PHE A 475 -28.41 -3.20 -15.19
CA PHE A 475 -29.56 -4.06 -15.48
C PHE A 475 -30.89 -3.36 -15.21
N PHE A 476 -31.07 -2.74 -14.04
CA PHE A 476 -32.31 -2.04 -13.72
C PHE A 476 -32.57 -0.83 -14.62
N VAL A 477 -31.54 -0.07 -14.96
CA VAL A 477 -31.65 1.08 -15.88
C VAL A 477 -31.99 0.59 -17.30
N ALA A 478 -31.32 -0.45 -17.80
CA ALA A 478 -31.62 -1.03 -19.11
C ALA A 478 -33.01 -1.64 -19.16
N TRP A 479 -33.47 -2.28 -18.11
CA TRP A 479 -34.80 -2.93 -18.04
C TRP A 479 -35.94 -1.94 -17.87
N LEU A 480 -35.77 -0.89 -17.01
CA LEU A 480 -36.85 0.06 -16.68
C LEU A 480 -36.86 1.32 -17.53
N ALA A 481 -35.69 1.97 -17.67
CA ALA A 481 -35.58 3.30 -18.27
C ALA A 481 -35.44 3.25 -19.79
N VAL A 482 -34.65 2.34 -20.32
CA VAL A 482 -34.36 2.26 -21.76
C VAL A 482 -35.64 2.05 -22.60
N PRO A 483 -36.55 1.11 -22.25
CA PRO A 483 -37.81 0.95 -23.00
C PRO A 483 -38.70 2.20 -22.97
N ILE A 484 -38.75 2.91 -21.84
CA ILE A 484 -39.51 4.14 -21.67
C ILE A 484 -38.94 5.26 -22.54
N LEU A 485 -37.62 5.43 -22.55
CA LEU A 485 -36.93 6.41 -23.38
C LEU A 485 -37.08 6.10 -24.86
N CYS A 486 -36.98 4.83 -25.26
CA CYS A 486 -37.24 4.39 -26.62
C CYS A 486 -38.68 4.69 -27.05
N ALA A 487 -39.68 4.40 -26.20
CA ALA A 487 -41.09 4.67 -26.49
C ALA A 487 -41.39 6.17 -26.62
N SER A 488 -40.59 7.06 -26.01
CA SER A 488 -40.76 8.51 -26.05
C SER A 488 -40.04 9.20 -27.22
N LEU A 489 -38.85 8.68 -27.60
CA LEU A 489 -37.93 9.35 -28.54
C LEU A 489 -37.88 8.71 -29.94
N LEU A 490 -38.22 7.40 -30.07
CA LEU A 490 -38.17 6.71 -31.34
C LEU A 490 -39.40 7.01 -32.17
N ARG A 491 -39.19 7.45 -33.43
CA ARG A 491 -40.22 7.47 -34.49
C ARG A 491 -40.13 6.15 -35.27
N THR A 492 -41.15 5.31 -35.12
CA THR A 492 -41.21 3.97 -35.76
C THR A 492 -41.56 4.00 -37.25
N ASP A 493 -41.73 5.17 -37.84
CA ASP A 493 -42.14 5.34 -39.25
C ASP A 493 -40.97 5.36 -40.24
N SER A 494 -39.71 5.18 -39.79
CA SER A 494 -38.56 5.12 -40.69
C SER A 494 -38.51 3.78 -41.44
N LYS A 495 -38.39 3.82 -42.77
CA LYS A 495 -38.27 2.67 -43.67
C LYS A 495 -37.18 1.71 -43.19
N ILE A 496 -37.41 0.39 -43.31
CA ILE A 496 -36.39 -0.65 -43.08
C ILE A 496 -35.17 -0.29 -43.93
N GLU A 497 -34.06 0.10 -43.26
CA GLU A 497 -32.79 0.29 -43.98
C GLU A 497 -32.38 -1.04 -44.59
N ARG A 498 -32.21 -1.06 -45.92
CA ARG A 498 -31.57 -2.20 -46.57
C ARG A 498 -30.14 -2.30 -46.05
N PRO A 499 -29.69 -3.51 -45.68
CA PRO A 499 -28.30 -3.66 -45.19
C PRO A 499 -27.33 -3.14 -46.28
N ASN A 500 -26.32 -2.40 -45.84
CA ASN A 500 -25.27 -1.87 -46.70
C ASN A 500 -24.57 -3.03 -47.44
N SER A 501 -24.12 -2.77 -48.68
CA SER A 501 -23.45 -3.79 -49.52
C SER A 501 -22.32 -4.57 -48.80
N PHE A 502 -21.62 -3.92 -47.90
CA PHE A 502 -20.58 -4.54 -47.06
C PHE A 502 -21.19 -5.55 -46.07
N ALA A 503 -22.26 -5.18 -45.35
CA ALA A 503 -22.91 -6.08 -44.41
C ALA A 503 -23.55 -7.28 -45.12
N GLN A 504 -24.10 -7.10 -46.34
CA GLN A 504 -24.60 -8.20 -47.16
C GLN A 504 -23.50 -9.19 -47.49
N ARG A 505 -22.32 -8.73 -47.96
CA ARG A 505 -21.19 -9.56 -48.27
C ARG A 505 -20.66 -10.33 -47.03
N VAL A 506 -20.61 -9.69 -45.85
CA VAL A 506 -20.24 -10.37 -44.61
C VAL A 506 -21.23 -11.47 -44.24
N HIS A 507 -22.54 -11.21 -44.36
CA HIS A 507 -23.59 -12.22 -44.14
C HIS A 507 -23.50 -13.41 -45.12
N GLU A 508 -23.19 -13.16 -46.38
CA GLU A 508 -23.02 -14.20 -47.40
C GLU A 508 -21.79 -15.08 -47.11
N VAL A 509 -20.65 -14.46 -46.84
CA VAL A 509 -19.42 -15.17 -46.46
C VAL A 509 -19.63 -16.01 -45.18
N TYR A 510 -20.33 -15.44 -44.20
CA TYR A 510 -20.66 -16.16 -42.96
C TYR A 510 -21.56 -17.35 -43.23
N ARG A 511 -22.60 -17.17 -44.02
CA ARG A 511 -23.56 -18.25 -44.43
C ARG A 511 -22.82 -19.40 -45.10
N GLU A 512 -22.02 -19.12 -46.14
CA GLU A 512 -21.31 -20.13 -46.88
C GLU A 512 -20.32 -20.93 -45.99
N ASN A 513 -19.55 -20.24 -45.17
CA ASN A 513 -18.59 -20.92 -44.30
C ASN A 513 -19.27 -21.75 -43.19
N MET A 514 -20.40 -21.22 -42.63
CA MET A 514 -21.14 -21.92 -41.61
C MET A 514 -21.89 -23.13 -42.17
N GLN A 515 -22.46 -23.04 -43.40
CA GLN A 515 -23.03 -24.21 -44.06
C GLN A 515 -22.02 -25.32 -44.29
N ARG A 516 -20.78 -24.97 -44.69
CA ARG A 516 -19.66 -25.96 -44.84
C ARG A 516 -19.29 -26.60 -43.49
N LEU A 517 -19.21 -25.77 -42.43
CA LEU A 517 -18.81 -26.24 -41.09
C LEU A 517 -19.90 -27.12 -40.46
N LEU A 518 -21.20 -26.72 -40.56
CA LEU A 518 -22.32 -27.50 -39.99
C LEU A 518 -22.54 -28.85 -40.65
N ARG A 519 -22.18 -29.02 -41.94
CA ARG A 519 -22.15 -30.34 -42.60
C ARG A 519 -21.12 -31.28 -41.96
N ARG A 520 -20.02 -30.75 -41.39
CA ARG A 520 -18.97 -31.51 -40.69
C ARG A 520 -18.59 -30.79 -39.39
N PRO A 521 -19.43 -30.79 -38.33
CA PRO A 521 -19.23 -29.98 -37.15
C PRO A 521 -17.94 -30.29 -36.40
N ARG A 522 -17.36 -31.49 -36.56
CA ARG A 522 -16.03 -31.81 -36.02
C ARG A 522 -14.92 -30.93 -36.59
N GLY A 523 -15.14 -30.24 -37.72
CA GLY A 523 -14.19 -29.27 -38.27
C GLY A 523 -13.89 -28.08 -37.34
N VAL A 524 -14.74 -27.79 -36.34
CA VAL A 524 -14.50 -26.75 -35.35
C VAL A 524 -13.23 -27.00 -34.53
N PHE A 525 -12.87 -28.27 -34.31
CA PHE A 525 -11.64 -28.61 -33.58
C PHE A 525 -10.35 -28.20 -34.31
N LEU A 526 -10.41 -28.00 -35.63
CA LEU A 526 -9.27 -27.47 -36.40
C LEU A 526 -8.94 -26.02 -35.99
N PHE A 527 -9.90 -25.26 -35.43
CA PHE A 527 -9.72 -23.93 -34.88
C PHE A 527 -9.46 -23.98 -33.36
N LEU A 528 -10.22 -24.80 -32.63
CA LEU A 528 -10.16 -24.84 -31.17
C LEU A 528 -8.86 -25.46 -30.63
N ILE A 529 -8.33 -26.53 -31.26
CA ILE A 529 -7.11 -27.19 -30.83
C ILE A 529 -5.87 -26.27 -30.98
N PRO A 530 -5.64 -25.61 -32.13
CA PRO A 530 -4.56 -24.64 -32.27
C PRO A 530 -4.68 -23.50 -31.27
N LEU A 531 -5.90 -22.97 -31.02
CA LEU A 531 -6.12 -21.91 -30.04
C LEU A 531 -5.69 -22.35 -28.63
N LEU A 532 -6.08 -23.57 -28.21
CA LEU A 532 -5.66 -24.12 -26.92
C LEU A 532 -4.15 -24.36 -26.86
N LEU A 533 -3.55 -24.88 -27.94
CA LEU A 533 -2.10 -25.10 -27.96
C LEU A 533 -1.31 -23.81 -27.89
N LEU A 534 -1.71 -22.80 -28.66
CA LEU A 534 -1.09 -21.47 -28.63
C LEU A 534 -1.34 -20.78 -27.28
N GLY A 535 -2.54 -20.90 -26.72
CA GLY A 535 -2.86 -20.38 -25.38
C GLY A 535 -2.02 -21.05 -24.29
N PHE A 536 -1.80 -22.37 -24.37
CA PHE A 536 -0.93 -23.09 -23.44
C PHE A 536 0.55 -22.70 -23.61
N LEU A 537 1.01 -22.49 -24.83
CA LEU A 537 2.36 -21.99 -25.09
C LEU A 537 2.53 -20.57 -24.53
N ALA A 538 1.54 -19.70 -24.75
CA ALA A 538 1.51 -18.37 -24.19
C ALA A 538 1.52 -18.41 -22.65
N PHE A 539 0.69 -19.24 -22.03
CA PHE A 539 0.66 -19.41 -20.57
C PHE A 539 2.04 -19.75 -19.97
N LYS A 540 2.84 -20.58 -20.68
CA LYS A 540 4.19 -20.92 -20.23
C LYS A 540 5.20 -19.77 -20.33
N ASN A 541 4.98 -18.85 -21.28
CA ASN A 541 5.92 -17.79 -21.63
C ASN A 541 5.50 -16.39 -21.15
N VAL A 542 4.25 -16.21 -20.65
CA VAL A 542 3.81 -14.94 -20.08
C VAL A 542 4.55 -14.69 -18.77
N PRO A 543 5.21 -13.51 -18.63
CA PRO A 543 5.82 -13.11 -17.37
C PRO A 543 4.78 -13.06 -16.23
N SER A 544 5.16 -13.36 -15.00
CA SER A 544 4.22 -13.33 -13.87
C SER A 544 4.70 -12.46 -12.72
N GLY A 545 3.91 -11.43 -12.38
CA GLY A 545 4.12 -10.51 -11.28
C GLY A 545 3.07 -10.67 -10.16
N PHE A 546 3.24 -9.92 -9.08
CA PHE A 546 2.25 -9.84 -7.99
C PHE A 546 1.21 -8.77 -8.31
N MET A 547 1.60 -7.51 -8.36
CA MET A 547 0.79 -6.36 -8.72
C MET A 547 1.34 -5.67 -9.96
N PRO A 548 0.53 -4.91 -10.71
CA PRO A 548 1.04 -4.10 -11.80
C PRO A 548 1.99 -3.02 -11.30
N VAL A 549 3.08 -2.82 -12.00
CA VAL A 549 4.03 -1.72 -11.73
C VAL A 549 3.42 -0.41 -12.20
N MET A 550 3.47 0.62 -11.35
CA MET A 550 2.99 1.97 -11.64
C MET A 550 4.15 2.95 -11.44
N ASP A 551 4.28 3.94 -12.27
CA ASP A 551 5.21 5.05 -12.04
C ASP A 551 4.57 6.06 -11.07
N GLU A 552 5.06 6.09 -9.84
CA GLU A 552 4.52 6.90 -8.74
C GLU A 552 5.12 8.32 -8.67
N GLY A 553 6.08 8.62 -9.55
CA GLY A 553 6.75 9.92 -9.56
C GLY A 553 7.76 10.13 -8.43
N GLY A 554 8.07 9.10 -7.67
CA GLY A 554 9.07 9.12 -6.61
C GLY A 554 9.38 7.72 -6.08
N PHE A 555 10.53 7.58 -5.44
CA PHE A 555 11.01 6.32 -4.89
C PHE A 555 11.77 6.52 -3.58
N ILE A 556 11.85 5.45 -2.81
CA ILE A 556 12.64 5.37 -1.58
C ILE A 556 13.97 4.70 -1.92
N LEU A 557 15.05 5.20 -1.32
CA LEU A 557 16.37 4.60 -1.33
C LEU A 557 16.77 4.35 0.12
N ASP A 558 16.64 3.10 0.53
CA ASP A 558 17.16 2.63 1.82
C ASP A 558 18.66 2.38 1.71
N TYR A 559 19.40 2.67 2.77
CA TYR A 559 20.83 2.43 2.79
C TYR A 559 21.32 1.90 4.13
N ILE A 560 22.40 1.13 4.05
CA ILE A 560 23.15 0.64 5.20
C ILE A 560 24.63 0.84 4.91
N SER A 561 25.30 1.73 5.69
CA SER A 561 26.75 1.86 5.65
C SER A 561 27.42 0.77 6.50
N PRO A 562 28.74 0.54 6.37
CA PRO A 562 29.42 -0.51 7.11
C PRO A 562 29.11 -0.48 8.61
N PRO A 563 28.97 -1.64 9.27
CA PRO A 563 28.65 -1.70 10.68
C PRO A 563 29.60 -0.90 11.57
N GLY A 564 29.05 -0.18 12.54
CA GLY A 564 29.84 0.67 13.44
C GLY A 564 30.31 1.99 12.82
N THR A 565 29.90 2.31 11.59
CA THR A 565 30.19 3.61 10.97
C THR A 565 29.53 4.74 11.77
N SER A 566 30.32 5.75 12.13
CA SER A 566 29.82 6.92 12.84
C SER A 566 28.84 7.73 12.00
N LEU A 567 27.98 8.51 12.66
CA LEU A 567 27.05 9.42 11.98
C LEU A 567 27.77 10.39 11.00
N ALA A 568 28.95 10.88 11.39
CA ALA A 568 29.75 11.79 10.56
C ALA A 568 30.31 11.11 9.31
N GLU A 569 30.77 9.88 9.41
CA GLU A 569 31.28 9.12 8.26
C GLU A 569 30.13 8.64 7.36
N THR A 570 29.03 8.20 7.96
CA THR A 570 27.79 7.91 7.21
C THR A 570 27.35 9.13 6.41
N ASP A 571 27.32 10.31 7.04
CA ASP A 571 26.99 11.56 6.34
C ASP A 571 27.95 11.87 5.17
N ARG A 572 29.25 11.64 5.37
CA ARG A 572 30.25 11.86 4.32
C ARG A 572 30.00 10.96 3.09
N LEU A 573 29.68 9.70 3.31
CA LEU A 573 29.31 8.77 2.23
C LEU A 573 28.01 9.22 1.53
N LEU A 574 27.02 9.60 2.30
CA LEU A 574 25.71 9.99 1.76
C LEU A 574 25.71 11.32 1.02
N ARG A 575 26.64 12.23 1.32
CA ARG A 575 26.83 13.43 0.50
C ARG A 575 27.29 13.11 -0.92
N GLN A 576 28.00 11.98 -1.13
CA GLN A 576 28.32 11.51 -2.49
C GLN A 576 27.07 11.01 -3.20
N VAL A 577 26.16 10.32 -2.46
CA VAL A 577 24.84 9.95 -3.00
C VAL A 577 24.02 11.21 -3.35
N GLU A 578 24.02 12.22 -2.48
CA GLU A 578 23.34 13.49 -2.73
C GLU A 578 23.85 14.18 -4.01
N SER A 579 25.17 14.15 -4.29
CA SER A 579 25.73 14.66 -5.54
C SER A 579 25.21 13.90 -6.75
N ILE A 580 25.14 12.57 -6.71
CA ILE A 580 24.59 11.74 -7.79
C ILE A 580 23.11 12.09 -8.04
N LEU A 581 22.32 12.26 -6.96
CA LEU A 581 20.92 12.65 -7.08
C LEU A 581 20.76 14.05 -7.68
N GLN A 582 21.62 15.01 -7.33
CA GLN A 582 21.60 16.37 -7.89
C GLN A 582 22.01 16.40 -9.38
N GLU A 583 22.90 15.51 -9.81
CA GLU A 583 23.33 15.36 -11.19
C GLU A 583 22.30 14.60 -12.05
N THR A 584 21.36 13.87 -11.44
CA THR A 584 20.31 13.13 -12.14
C THR A 584 19.22 14.09 -12.62
N PRO A 585 19.04 14.29 -13.94
CA PRO A 585 18.16 15.34 -14.47
C PRO A 585 16.69 15.21 -14.09
N GLU A 586 16.23 13.98 -13.85
CA GLU A 586 14.85 13.65 -13.52
C GLU A 586 14.49 13.93 -12.06
N VAL A 587 15.47 14.07 -11.18
CA VAL A 587 15.22 14.35 -9.75
C VAL A 587 14.75 15.80 -9.60
N GLN A 588 13.65 15.98 -8.87
CA GLN A 588 13.08 17.30 -8.55
C GLN A 588 13.55 17.77 -7.17
N THR A 589 13.41 16.94 -6.16
CA THR A 589 13.78 17.20 -4.76
C THR A 589 13.99 15.87 -4.04
N TYR A 590 14.74 15.90 -2.95
CA TYR A 590 14.92 14.73 -2.10
C TYR A 590 15.03 15.15 -0.63
N SER A 591 14.65 14.23 0.25
CA SER A 591 14.88 14.32 1.69
C SER A 591 15.63 13.09 2.17
N ARG A 592 16.53 13.25 3.12
CA ARG A 592 17.31 12.16 3.72
C ARG A 592 17.11 12.12 5.22
N ARG A 593 17.01 10.92 5.74
CA ARG A 593 17.01 10.62 7.18
C ARG A 593 18.13 9.63 7.47
N THR A 594 18.98 9.93 8.45
CA THR A 594 20.05 9.08 8.96
C THR A 594 19.80 8.81 10.43
N GLY A 595 19.84 7.56 10.87
CA GLY A 595 19.41 7.16 12.21
C GLY A 595 17.88 7.16 12.40
N LEU A 596 17.13 7.39 11.32
CA LEU A 596 15.66 7.43 11.26
C LEU A 596 15.19 6.86 9.93
N GLN A 597 13.90 6.46 9.87
CA GLN A 597 13.19 6.06 8.65
C GLN A 597 11.95 6.92 8.41
N LEU A 598 11.40 6.86 7.19
CA LEU A 598 10.23 7.61 6.76
C LEU A 598 9.03 7.42 7.72
N GLY A 599 8.80 6.20 8.20
CA GLY A 599 7.74 5.89 9.18
C GLY A 599 8.00 6.39 10.61
N GLY A 600 9.13 7.08 10.88
CA GLY A 600 9.48 7.64 12.19
C GLY A 600 10.22 6.66 13.12
N GLY A 601 10.51 5.44 12.68
CA GLY A 601 11.33 4.47 13.43
C GLY A 601 12.75 4.97 13.60
N VAL A 602 13.29 4.90 14.83
CA VAL A 602 14.70 5.20 15.12
C VAL A 602 15.52 3.98 14.77
N THR A 603 16.64 4.19 14.07
CA THR A 603 17.56 3.15 13.63
C THR A 603 18.99 3.45 14.12
N GLU A 604 19.93 2.56 13.82
CA GLU A 604 21.35 2.84 14.06
C GLU A 604 21.85 3.99 13.18
N ALA A 605 22.88 4.72 13.62
CA ALA A 605 23.42 5.89 12.93
C ALA A 605 24.04 5.60 11.55
N ASN A 606 24.24 4.34 11.21
CA ASN A 606 24.73 3.86 9.92
C ASN A 606 23.64 3.43 8.95
N THR A 607 22.35 3.61 9.31
CA THR A 607 21.19 3.24 8.49
C THR A 607 20.23 4.39 8.34
N GLY A 608 19.41 4.35 7.30
CA GLY A 608 18.37 5.35 7.05
C GLY A 608 17.85 5.24 5.64
N ASP A 609 17.15 6.29 5.21
CA ASP A 609 16.52 6.35 3.90
C ASP A 609 16.60 7.73 3.24
N PHE A 610 16.40 7.73 1.93
CA PHE A 610 16.04 8.90 1.15
C PHE A 610 14.64 8.73 0.61
N PHE A 611 13.89 9.80 0.53
CA PHE A 611 12.76 9.90 -0.37
C PHE A 611 13.13 10.83 -1.53
N ILE A 612 13.02 10.33 -2.75
CA ILE A 612 13.38 11.03 -3.97
C ILE A 612 12.11 11.29 -4.79
N ARG A 613 11.80 12.55 -5.04
CA ARG A 613 10.70 12.96 -5.91
C ARG A 613 11.22 13.28 -7.30
N LEU A 614 10.55 12.73 -8.32
CA LEU A 614 10.91 12.97 -9.72
C LEU A 614 10.09 14.09 -10.33
N LYS A 615 10.64 14.74 -11.34
CA LYS A 615 9.93 15.72 -12.17
C LYS A 615 8.75 15.08 -12.89
N PRO A 616 7.66 15.82 -13.15
CA PRO A 616 6.56 15.31 -13.96
C PRO A 616 7.01 14.96 -15.39
N PHE A 617 6.24 14.11 -16.07
CA PHE A 617 6.50 13.78 -17.47
C PHE A 617 6.50 15.01 -18.38
N PRO A 618 7.32 15.04 -19.47
CA PRO A 618 8.08 13.91 -20.05
C PRO A 618 9.45 13.69 -19.38
N ARG A 619 9.72 12.46 -18.94
CA ARG A 619 11.02 11.99 -18.41
C ARG A 619 11.20 10.50 -18.67
N ARG A 620 12.38 9.95 -18.40
CA ARG A 620 12.59 8.49 -18.38
C ARG A 620 11.66 7.84 -17.38
N ASN A 621 11.32 6.54 -17.62
CA ASN A 621 10.54 5.76 -16.68
C ASN A 621 11.26 5.65 -15.33
N ILE A 622 10.51 5.56 -14.24
CA ILE A 622 11.04 5.47 -12.87
C ILE A 622 12.00 4.29 -12.71
N GLU A 623 11.70 3.12 -13.30
CA GLU A 623 12.58 1.94 -13.25
C GLU A 623 13.96 2.23 -13.89
N GLU A 624 13.98 2.91 -15.04
CA GLU A 624 15.23 3.30 -15.71
C GLU A 624 16.03 4.33 -14.91
N VAL A 625 15.33 5.22 -14.21
CA VAL A 625 15.98 6.20 -13.34
C VAL A 625 16.57 5.51 -12.11
N MET A 626 15.80 4.60 -11.48
CA MET A 626 16.26 3.83 -10.32
C MET A 626 17.47 2.96 -10.67
N ASP A 627 17.44 2.28 -11.81
CA ASP A 627 18.56 1.45 -12.28
C ASP A 627 19.82 2.31 -12.54
N GLY A 628 19.67 3.48 -13.17
CA GLY A 628 20.77 4.42 -13.38
C GLY A 628 21.37 4.95 -12.08
N VAL A 629 20.53 5.37 -11.13
CA VAL A 629 20.98 5.84 -9.80
C VAL A 629 21.69 4.72 -9.04
N ARG A 630 21.18 3.48 -9.10
CA ARG A 630 21.82 2.31 -8.50
C ARG A 630 23.22 2.09 -9.05
N GLU A 631 23.35 2.05 -10.37
CA GLU A 631 24.62 1.82 -11.04
C GLU A 631 25.67 2.88 -10.68
N GLU A 632 25.28 4.16 -10.65
CA GLU A 632 26.16 5.26 -10.25
C GLU A 632 26.60 5.17 -8.79
N ILE A 633 25.70 4.81 -7.87
CA ILE A 633 26.03 4.66 -6.44
C ILE A 633 26.96 3.46 -6.22
N GLU A 634 26.68 2.30 -6.83
CA GLU A 634 27.51 1.11 -6.71
C GLU A 634 28.94 1.33 -7.23
N GLN A 635 29.11 2.16 -8.27
CA GLN A 635 30.41 2.50 -8.85
C GLN A 635 31.18 3.53 -8.03
N HIS A 636 30.50 4.55 -7.49
CA HIS A 636 31.18 5.71 -6.90
C HIS A 636 31.17 5.73 -5.37
N VAL A 637 30.31 4.97 -4.70
CA VAL A 637 30.20 4.92 -3.23
C VAL A 637 30.39 3.48 -2.71
N PRO A 638 31.61 2.93 -2.81
CA PRO A 638 31.87 1.55 -2.41
C PRO A 638 31.63 1.33 -0.92
N GLY A 639 31.03 0.18 -0.59
CA GLY A 639 30.73 -0.23 0.79
C GLY A 639 29.38 0.21 1.31
N LEU A 640 28.65 1.08 0.59
CA LEU A 640 27.27 1.41 0.91
C LEU A 640 26.34 0.34 0.30
N GLN A 641 25.56 -0.33 1.15
CA GLN A 641 24.49 -1.20 0.67
C GLN A 641 23.24 -0.35 0.49
N ILE A 642 22.61 -0.47 -0.69
CA ILE A 642 21.40 0.28 -1.03
C ILE A 642 20.27 -0.67 -1.40
N GLU A 643 19.05 -0.16 -1.30
CA GLU A 643 17.82 -0.80 -1.80
C GLU A 643 16.90 0.29 -2.32
N LEU A 644 16.51 0.18 -3.60
CA LEU A 644 15.62 1.12 -4.24
C LEU A 644 14.24 0.50 -4.47
N LEU A 645 13.18 1.20 -4.07
CA LEU A 645 11.81 0.72 -4.20
C LEU A 645 10.83 1.88 -4.38
N GLN A 646 9.74 1.62 -5.08
CA GLN A 646 8.66 2.59 -5.18
C GLN A 646 7.82 2.60 -3.89
N LEU A 647 7.13 3.71 -3.62
CA LEU A 647 6.41 3.95 -2.37
C LEU A 647 5.31 2.91 -2.10
N MET A 648 4.57 2.47 -3.12
CA MET A 648 3.52 1.47 -2.96
C MET A 648 4.08 0.10 -2.60
N GLU A 649 5.23 -0.26 -3.16
CA GLU A 649 5.92 -1.50 -2.84
C GLU A 649 6.41 -1.48 -1.40
N ASP A 650 6.97 -0.37 -0.95
CA ASP A 650 7.39 -0.13 0.42
C ASP A 650 6.20 -0.20 1.39
N LEU A 651 5.12 0.52 1.08
CA LEU A 651 3.88 0.47 1.87
C LEU A 651 3.33 -0.95 2.01
N ILE A 652 3.27 -1.72 0.92
CA ILE A 652 2.78 -3.11 0.97
C ILE A 652 3.73 -3.97 1.79
N GLY A 653 5.03 -3.76 1.65
CA GLY A 653 6.07 -4.40 2.45
C GLY A 653 5.86 -4.17 3.94
N ASP A 654 5.69 -2.93 4.33
CA ASP A 654 5.44 -2.52 5.71
C ASP A 654 4.14 -3.09 6.26
N LEU A 655 3.05 -3.00 5.49
CA LEU A 655 1.74 -3.51 5.91
C LEU A 655 1.71 -5.04 6.06
N THR A 656 2.51 -5.77 5.28
CA THR A 656 2.51 -7.24 5.25
C THR A 656 3.69 -7.87 5.98
N SER A 657 4.64 -7.09 6.48
CA SER A 657 5.92 -7.57 7.05
C SER A 657 6.77 -8.37 6.05
N VAL A 658 6.68 -8.01 4.76
CA VAL A 658 7.31 -8.73 3.65
C VAL A 658 7.84 -7.72 2.63
N PRO A 659 8.93 -7.01 2.94
CA PRO A 659 9.38 -5.87 2.12
C PRO A 659 9.98 -6.28 0.77
N GLN A 660 10.58 -7.50 0.63
CA GLN A 660 11.32 -7.85 -0.59
C GLN A 660 10.57 -8.86 -1.47
N PRO A 661 10.81 -8.83 -2.80
CA PRO A 661 10.27 -9.81 -3.74
C PRO A 661 10.65 -11.25 -3.43
N ILE A 662 11.93 -11.47 -3.06
CA ILE A 662 12.49 -12.78 -2.70
C ILE A 662 12.91 -12.74 -1.24
N GLU A 663 12.39 -13.65 -0.44
CA GLU A 663 12.82 -13.91 0.94
C GLU A 663 13.01 -15.42 1.11
N ILE A 664 14.20 -15.83 1.60
CA ILE A 664 14.51 -17.22 1.91
C ILE A 664 14.79 -17.29 3.42
N LYS A 665 13.80 -17.75 4.17
CA LYS A 665 13.87 -17.90 5.61
C LYS A 665 14.59 -19.20 5.94
N LEU A 666 15.70 -19.10 6.68
CA LEU A 666 16.49 -20.22 7.17
C LEU A 666 16.28 -20.35 8.68
N TYR A 667 15.89 -21.52 9.16
CA TYR A 667 15.58 -21.78 10.57
C TYR A 667 16.57 -22.78 11.16
N SER A 668 17.22 -22.42 12.26
CA SER A 668 18.07 -23.31 13.05
C SER A 668 18.16 -22.79 14.48
N ASP A 669 18.29 -23.70 15.44
CA ASP A 669 18.57 -23.32 16.82
C ASP A 669 20.07 -22.99 17.00
N ASP A 670 20.94 -23.45 16.06
CA ASP A 670 22.37 -23.14 16.04
C ASP A 670 22.65 -21.89 15.18
N GLU A 671 23.00 -20.81 15.86
CA GLU A 671 23.30 -19.51 15.25
C GLU A 671 24.52 -19.58 14.33
N ALA A 672 25.55 -20.32 14.71
CA ALA A 672 26.76 -20.46 13.91
C ALA A 672 26.48 -21.12 12.55
N THR A 673 25.56 -22.08 12.52
CA THR A 673 25.08 -22.69 11.29
C THR A 673 24.37 -21.65 10.41
N LEU A 674 23.47 -20.80 10.96
CA LEU A 674 22.79 -19.76 10.19
C LEU A 674 23.77 -18.73 9.63
N HIS A 675 24.73 -18.28 10.43
CA HIS A 675 25.74 -17.29 10.03
C HIS A 675 26.68 -17.79 8.93
N THR A 676 26.98 -19.09 8.90
CA THR A 676 27.81 -19.68 7.84
C THR A 676 27.02 -20.02 6.59
N LEU A 677 25.73 -20.31 6.73
CA LEU A 677 24.87 -20.74 5.63
C LEU A 677 24.30 -19.56 4.83
N ALA A 678 23.86 -18.50 5.51
CA ALA A 678 23.20 -17.37 4.86
C ALA A 678 24.07 -16.68 3.77
N PRO A 679 25.38 -16.41 4.00
CA PRO A 679 26.24 -15.88 2.94
C PRO A 679 26.37 -16.83 1.73
N LYS A 680 26.42 -18.15 1.94
CA LYS A 680 26.51 -19.12 0.86
C LYS A 680 25.22 -19.19 0.03
N VAL A 681 24.06 -19.05 0.70
CA VAL A 681 22.76 -18.95 0.02
C VAL A 681 22.71 -17.65 -0.77
N ALA A 682 23.10 -16.52 -0.18
CA ALA A 682 23.17 -15.23 -0.84
C ALA A 682 24.08 -15.28 -2.10
N ASP A 683 25.28 -15.83 -2.01
CA ASP A 683 26.20 -16.01 -3.15
C ASP A 683 25.61 -16.94 -4.23
N THR A 684 24.86 -17.95 -3.85
CA THR A 684 24.20 -18.85 -4.79
C THR A 684 23.11 -18.14 -5.57
N ILE A 685 22.27 -17.32 -4.92
CA ILE A 685 21.17 -16.65 -5.57
C ILE A 685 21.61 -15.41 -6.36
N SER A 686 22.69 -14.75 -5.97
CA SER A 686 23.23 -13.57 -6.68
C SER A 686 23.71 -13.89 -8.10
N LYS A 687 24.05 -15.16 -8.36
CA LYS A 687 24.44 -15.67 -9.70
C LYS A 687 23.25 -15.87 -10.65
N VAL A 688 22.02 -15.79 -10.15
CA VAL A 688 20.82 -15.93 -10.96
C VAL A 688 20.55 -14.61 -11.68
N LYS A 689 20.46 -14.65 -13.02
CA LYS A 689 20.21 -13.44 -13.82
C LYS A 689 18.94 -12.73 -13.38
N GLY A 690 19.05 -11.42 -13.15
CA GLY A 690 17.96 -10.53 -12.74
C GLY A 690 17.76 -10.45 -11.21
N VAL A 691 18.52 -11.20 -10.41
CA VAL A 691 18.58 -11.04 -8.95
C VAL A 691 19.60 -9.95 -8.62
N ILE A 692 19.16 -8.94 -7.89
CA ILE A 692 19.95 -7.77 -7.46
C ILE A 692 19.74 -7.50 -5.98
N GLU A 693 20.55 -6.61 -5.39
CA GLU A 693 20.43 -6.16 -3.98
C GLU A 693 20.28 -7.32 -3.01
N VAL A 694 21.17 -8.33 -3.15
CA VAL A 694 21.12 -9.53 -2.30
C VAL A 694 21.67 -9.18 -0.91
N LYS A 695 20.84 -9.40 0.11
CA LYS A 695 21.20 -9.24 1.53
C LYS A 695 21.24 -10.60 2.20
N THR A 696 22.27 -10.82 3.03
CA THR A 696 22.41 -12.08 3.78
C THR A 696 21.41 -12.22 4.92
N GLY A 697 20.77 -11.12 5.32
CA GLY A 697 19.90 -11.07 6.50
C GLY A 697 20.65 -11.09 7.83
N ILE A 698 21.98 -11.08 7.79
CA ILE A 698 22.82 -10.89 8.96
C ILE A 698 23.15 -9.41 9.00
N ILE A 699 22.54 -8.69 9.92
CA ILE A 699 22.81 -7.26 10.15
C ILE A 699 23.76 -7.16 11.34
N PRO A 700 25.09 -7.02 11.11
CA PRO A 700 26.01 -6.89 12.20
C PRO A 700 25.80 -5.54 12.87
N ALA A 701 25.62 -5.53 14.19
CA ALA A 701 25.66 -4.29 14.96
C ALA A 701 27.09 -3.75 15.01
N GLY A 702 27.27 -2.44 15.17
CA GLY A 702 28.58 -1.82 15.36
C GLY A 702 29.25 -2.34 16.63
N ASP A 703 30.58 -2.17 16.72
CA ASP A 703 31.37 -2.61 17.87
C ASP A 703 30.86 -1.99 19.18
N ALA A 704 30.96 -2.74 20.25
CA ALA A 704 30.60 -2.32 21.59
C ALA A 704 31.87 -2.20 22.46
N LEU A 705 31.88 -1.21 23.33
CA LEU A 705 32.91 -1.12 24.36
C LEU A 705 32.36 -1.75 25.65
N ASN A 706 32.85 -2.92 26.00
CA ASN A 706 32.48 -3.63 27.24
C ASN A 706 33.36 -3.16 28.40
N ILE A 707 32.72 -2.63 29.44
CA ILE A 707 33.39 -2.25 30.71
C ILE A 707 33.06 -3.31 31.72
N GLN A 708 34.01 -4.25 31.91
CA GLN A 708 33.82 -5.36 32.84
C GLN A 708 34.32 -4.93 34.24
N VAL A 709 33.37 -4.67 35.13
CA VAL A 709 33.64 -4.26 36.51
C VAL A 709 34.00 -5.48 37.37
N ASP A 710 35.14 -5.43 38.03
CA ASP A 710 35.64 -6.47 38.96
C ASP A 710 35.04 -6.24 40.36
N ARG A 711 34.14 -7.11 40.77
CA ARG A 711 33.38 -7.00 42.03
C ARG A 711 34.28 -6.98 43.26
N VAL A 712 35.37 -7.73 43.22
CA VAL A 712 36.30 -7.83 44.36
C VAL A 712 37.13 -6.55 44.48
N LYS A 713 37.68 -6.06 43.36
CA LYS A 713 38.42 -4.81 43.35
C LYS A 713 37.57 -3.60 43.73
N VAL A 714 36.33 -3.53 43.29
CA VAL A 714 35.38 -2.46 43.67
C VAL A 714 35.12 -2.51 45.18
N ALA A 715 34.89 -3.69 45.75
CA ALA A 715 34.66 -3.83 47.18
C ALA A 715 35.88 -3.43 48.02
N LEU A 716 37.12 -3.66 47.51
CA LEU A 716 38.35 -3.23 48.16
C LEU A 716 38.48 -1.70 48.19
N GLU A 717 37.90 -0.98 47.22
CA GLU A 717 37.79 0.49 47.20
C GLU A 717 36.57 1.02 47.98
N GLY A 718 35.86 0.15 48.68
CA GLY A 718 34.68 0.53 49.50
C GLY A 718 33.45 0.91 48.72
N MET A 719 33.36 0.57 47.42
CA MET A 719 32.21 0.82 46.57
C MET A 719 31.49 -0.50 46.24
N ASP A 720 30.32 -0.40 45.67
CA ASP A 720 29.62 -1.50 45.03
C ASP A 720 29.62 -1.34 43.49
N PRO A 721 29.42 -2.41 42.72
CA PRO A 721 29.44 -2.36 41.27
C PRO A 721 28.34 -1.41 40.68
N ASP A 722 27.20 -1.26 41.35
CA ASP A 722 26.13 -0.37 40.92
C ASP A 722 26.54 1.11 41.02
N ALA A 723 27.24 1.48 42.11
CA ALA A 723 27.79 2.83 42.25
C ALA A 723 28.80 3.18 41.15
N VAL A 724 29.66 2.21 40.76
CA VAL A 724 30.58 2.39 39.64
C VAL A 724 29.81 2.57 38.33
N THR A 725 28.79 1.77 38.10
CA THR A 725 27.96 1.86 36.89
C THR A 725 27.23 3.19 36.80
N LYS A 726 26.63 3.67 37.88
CA LYS A 726 25.99 4.99 37.95
C LYS A 726 26.97 6.13 37.71
N ALA A 727 28.16 6.07 38.28
CA ALA A 727 29.16 7.08 38.02
C ALA A 727 29.62 7.10 36.56
N LEU A 728 29.73 5.93 35.93
CA LEU A 728 30.01 5.83 34.49
C LEU A 728 28.91 6.39 33.63
N ASP A 729 27.64 6.16 33.96
CA ASP A 729 26.49 6.72 33.28
C ASP A 729 26.48 8.26 33.36
N ASP A 730 26.72 8.81 34.58
CA ASP A 730 26.82 10.26 34.76
C ASP A 730 27.99 10.87 33.94
N PHE A 731 29.10 10.16 33.79
CA PHE A 731 30.24 10.64 33.00
C PHE A 731 30.03 10.52 31.49
N LEU A 732 29.48 9.38 31.01
CA LEU A 732 29.42 9.05 29.57
C LEU A 732 28.16 9.60 28.91
N THR A 733 27.01 9.44 29.54
CA THR A 733 25.67 9.90 29.03
C THR A 733 25.36 11.33 29.47
N GLY A 734 25.84 11.72 30.67
CA GLY A 734 25.48 12.95 31.34
C GLY A 734 24.05 12.90 31.90
N ASN A 735 23.80 13.73 32.91
CA ASN A 735 22.54 13.71 33.66
C ASN A 735 21.71 15.01 33.42
N VAL A 736 20.52 14.90 32.88
CA VAL A 736 19.55 16.02 32.79
C VAL A 736 18.90 16.17 34.15
N THR A 737 19.44 17.09 34.95
CA THR A 737 19.10 17.22 36.37
C THR A 737 17.82 17.98 36.62
N THR A 738 17.55 18.97 35.80
CA THR A 738 16.37 19.87 35.92
C THR A 738 16.01 20.43 34.55
N LYS A 739 14.84 21.10 34.47
CA LYS A 739 14.36 21.76 33.24
C LYS A 739 13.95 23.18 33.53
N ILE A 740 14.34 24.09 32.65
CA ILE A 740 14.00 25.53 32.77
C ILE A 740 12.87 25.82 31.78
N GLN A 741 11.82 26.44 32.30
CA GLN A 741 10.70 26.83 31.45
C GLN A 741 11.00 28.14 30.70
N GLN A 742 10.92 28.06 29.37
CA GLN A 742 11.02 29.23 28.48
C GLN A 742 9.78 29.33 27.60
N GLY A 743 8.82 30.13 28.04
CA GLY A 743 7.53 30.20 27.34
C GLY A 743 6.85 28.82 27.29
N PRO A 744 6.56 28.28 26.08
CA PRO A 744 5.91 26.96 25.94
C PRO A 744 6.88 25.78 26.02
N LYS A 745 8.20 26.01 26.08
CA LYS A 745 9.21 24.95 26.07
C LYS A 745 9.87 24.74 27.42
N LEU A 746 10.31 23.49 27.63
CA LEU A 746 11.14 23.10 28.79
C LEU A 746 12.54 22.76 28.29
N VAL A 747 13.53 23.55 28.62
CA VAL A 747 14.93 23.36 28.22
C VAL A 747 15.65 22.57 29.31
N GLY A 748 16.22 21.42 28.94
CA GLY A 748 16.98 20.58 29.87
C GLY A 748 18.26 21.24 30.34
N VAL A 749 18.65 20.97 31.59
CA VAL A 749 19.97 21.32 32.10
C VAL A 749 20.75 20.03 32.30
N ARG A 750 21.70 19.76 31.41
CA ARG A 750 22.53 18.54 31.43
C ARG A 750 23.84 18.82 32.10
N VAL A 751 24.14 18.08 33.18
CA VAL A 751 25.44 18.09 33.83
C VAL A 751 26.30 17.01 33.18
N TRP A 752 27.46 17.38 32.68
CA TRP A 752 28.34 16.49 31.95
C TRP A 752 29.85 16.86 32.17
N ILE A 753 30.72 15.94 31.79
CA ILE A 753 32.14 16.22 31.65
C ILE A 753 32.48 16.64 30.21
N PRO A 754 33.53 17.42 29.99
CA PRO A 754 33.96 17.84 28.65
C PRO A 754 34.18 16.64 27.71
N ARG A 755 33.97 16.85 26.41
CA ARG A 755 34.05 15.81 25.39
C ARG A 755 35.41 15.14 25.31
N ASP A 756 36.47 15.92 25.38
CA ASP A 756 37.89 15.46 25.38
C ASP A 756 38.21 14.52 26.52
N ALA A 757 37.55 14.66 27.67
CA ALA A 757 37.73 13.78 28.83
C ALA A 757 37.09 12.37 28.66
N ARG A 758 36.23 12.14 27.64
CA ARG A 758 35.46 10.90 27.45
C ARG A 758 35.46 10.37 26.01
N GLU A 759 36.22 10.96 25.10
CA GLU A 759 36.17 10.65 23.67
C GLU A 759 36.94 9.39 23.27
N THR A 760 37.93 8.96 24.06
CA THR A 760 38.78 7.82 23.77
C THR A 760 38.70 6.76 24.84
N MET A 761 38.97 5.48 24.48
CA MET A 761 39.08 4.40 25.46
C MET A 761 40.09 4.71 26.59
N ARG A 762 41.20 5.37 26.22
CA ARG A 762 42.21 5.78 27.19
C ARG A 762 41.70 6.80 28.20
N ASN A 763 40.86 7.73 27.75
CA ASN A 763 40.27 8.74 28.61
C ASN A 763 39.27 8.08 29.57
N ILE A 764 38.44 7.17 29.08
CA ILE A 764 37.51 6.38 29.88
C ILE A 764 38.20 5.54 30.91
N ASP A 765 39.30 4.83 30.56
CA ASP A 765 40.10 4.03 31.48
C ASP A 765 40.69 4.86 32.64
N ASN A 766 40.96 6.14 32.38
CA ASN A 766 41.56 7.06 33.36
C ASN A 766 40.50 7.91 34.09
N LEU A 767 39.19 7.74 33.83
CA LEU A 767 38.16 8.43 34.61
C LEU A 767 38.34 8.17 36.09
N LEU A 768 38.37 9.24 36.87
CA LEU A 768 38.56 9.17 38.32
C LEU A 768 37.24 8.94 39.03
N LEU A 769 37.15 7.82 39.73
CA LEU A 769 36.03 7.48 40.60
C LEU A 769 36.40 7.89 42.05
N ARG A 770 35.38 8.24 42.82
CA ARG A 770 35.55 8.63 44.20
C ARG A 770 34.96 7.60 45.13
N ALA A 771 35.77 7.06 46.02
CA ALA A 771 35.34 6.14 47.07
C ALA A 771 34.56 6.88 48.18
N PRO A 772 33.75 6.19 48.99
CA PRO A 772 33.00 6.79 50.09
C PRO A 772 33.86 7.47 51.16
N ASP A 773 35.09 7.06 51.35
CA ASP A 773 36.10 7.67 52.26
C ASP A 773 36.76 8.91 51.65
N GLY A 774 36.47 9.22 50.38
CA GLY A 774 36.94 10.41 49.66
C GLY A 774 38.22 10.24 48.86
N HIS A 775 38.87 9.06 48.85
CA HIS A 775 40.02 8.86 47.94
C HIS A 775 39.60 8.67 46.49
N LEU A 776 40.52 8.97 45.60
CA LEU A 776 40.26 8.88 44.14
C LEU A 776 41.11 7.74 43.54
N PHE A 777 40.49 7.01 42.62
CA PHE A 777 41.17 5.97 41.86
C PHE A 777 40.65 5.92 40.40
N PRO A 778 41.51 5.59 39.43
CA PRO A 778 41.12 5.48 38.03
C PRO A 778 40.28 4.23 37.77
N LEU A 779 39.32 4.30 36.81
CA LEU A 779 38.45 3.17 36.44
C LEU A 779 39.22 1.88 36.13
N ARG A 780 40.38 1.97 35.45
CA ARG A 780 41.24 0.82 35.13
C ARG A 780 41.67 0.00 36.35
N ARG A 781 41.58 0.53 37.55
CA ARG A 781 41.91 -0.18 38.79
C ARG A 781 40.82 -1.22 39.15
N VAL A 782 39.58 -0.93 38.81
CA VAL A 782 38.40 -1.74 39.18
C VAL A 782 37.66 -2.33 37.99
N ALA A 783 38.00 -1.93 36.77
CA ALA A 783 37.36 -2.43 35.56
C ALA A 783 38.36 -2.69 34.44
N THR A 784 37.96 -3.49 33.48
CA THR A 784 38.71 -3.77 32.25
C THR A 784 37.85 -3.41 31.04
N LEU A 785 38.41 -2.58 30.15
CA LEU A 785 37.76 -2.19 28.91
C LEU A 785 38.17 -3.13 27.78
N THR A 786 37.19 -3.69 27.08
CA THR A 786 37.42 -4.55 25.92
C THR A 786 36.47 -4.16 24.80
N ALA A 787 37.00 -4.02 23.57
CA ALA A 787 36.15 -3.89 22.39
C ALA A 787 35.55 -5.26 22.04
N LEU A 788 34.27 -5.33 21.94
CA LEU A 788 33.53 -6.49 21.44
C LEU A 788 33.05 -6.21 20.04
N SER A 789 33.25 -7.17 19.13
CA SER A 789 32.57 -7.13 17.85
C SER A 789 31.06 -7.12 18.08
N GLY A 790 30.36 -6.32 17.32
CA GLY A 790 28.94 -6.14 17.50
C GLY A 790 28.16 -7.44 17.34
N GLN A 791 27.19 -7.64 18.22
CA GLN A 791 26.25 -8.74 18.10
C GLN A 791 25.26 -8.42 16.99
N PRO A 792 24.99 -9.36 16.05
CA PRO A 792 24.01 -9.15 15.01
C PRO A 792 22.60 -8.99 15.59
N GLU A 793 21.72 -8.37 14.82
CA GLU A 793 20.29 -8.38 15.12
C GLU A 793 19.75 -9.81 15.15
N ILE A 794 18.85 -10.07 16.09
CA ILE A 794 18.24 -11.39 16.26
C ILE A 794 16.85 -11.36 15.68
N MET A 795 16.64 -12.09 14.59
CA MET A 795 15.33 -12.29 13.99
C MET A 795 14.71 -13.60 14.44
N ARG A 796 13.40 -13.56 14.73
CA ARG A 796 12.61 -14.75 15.10
C ARG A 796 11.30 -14.76 14.33
N ASP A 797 10.80 -15.97 14.03
CA ASP A 797 9.51 -16.20 13.37
C ASP A 797 8.84 -17.39 14.06
N ASP A 798 7.64 -17.19 14.59
CA ASP A 798 6.91 -18.15 15.44
C ASP A 798 7.80 -18.74 16.56
N LEU A 799 8.46 -17.86 17.33
CA LEU A 799 9.34 -18.18 18.47
C LEU A 799 10.64 -18.93 18.10
N LYS A 800 10.94 -19.12 16.81
CA LYS A 800 12.16 -19.79 16.34
C LYS A 800 13.15 -18.77 15.79
N ARG A 801 14.43 -18.95 16.08
CA ARG A 801 15.49 -18.15 15.44
C ARG A 801 15.49 -18.40 13.93
N MET A 802 15.64 -17.32 13.18
CA MET A 802 15.79 -17.38 11.73
C MET A 802 16.79 -16.35 11.21
N VAL A 803 17.29 -16.60 10.00
CA VAL A 803 17.94 -15.59 9.17
C VAL A 803 17.20 -15.58 7.83
N ALA A 804 16.87 -14.40 7.32
CA ALA A 804 16.17 -14.22 6.07
C ALA A 804 17.12 -13.67 5.00
N VAL A 805 17.52 -14.49 4.05
CA VAL A 805 18.26 -14.02 2.87
C VAL A 805 17.24 -13.40 1.93
N THR A 806 17.43 -12.11 1.60
CA THR A 806 16.50 -11.35 0.77
C THR A 806 17.16 -10.86 -0.50
N ALA A 807 16.37 -10.62 -1.53
CA ALA A 807 16.84 -10.06 -2.80
C ALA A 807 15.72 -9.35 -3.56
N ARG A 808 16.10 -8.40 -4.39
CA ARG A 808 15.21 -7.74 -5.36
C ARG A 808 15.41 -8.28 -6.76
N ILE A 809 14.57 -7.83 -7.68
CA ILE A 809 14.56 -8.29 -9.06
C ILE A 809 14.57 -7.07 -9.97
N SER A 810 15.47 -7.04 -10.97
CA SER A 810 15.47 -6.05 -12.05
C SER A 810 15.49 -6.75 -13.41
N GLY A 811 14.76 -6.18 -14.38
CA GLY A 811 14.74 -6.63 -15.77
C GLY A 811 14.12 -8.00 -16.03
N ARG A 812 13.48 -8.64 -15.01
CA ARG A 812 12.80 -9.94 -15.12
C ARG A 812 11.55 -10.02 -14.25
N ASP A 813 10.68 -10.97 -14.55
CA ASP A 813 9.47 -11.24 -13.78
C ASP A 813 9.74 -12.07 -12.50
N LEU A 814 8.93 -11.83 -11.46
CA LEU A 814 9.01 -12.50 -10.16
C LEU A 814 8.94 -14.03 -10.26
N GLY A 815 7.98 -14.56 -11.03
CA GLY A 815 7.74 -16.01 -11.07
C GLY A 815 8.85 -16.79 -11.76
N SER A 816 9.42 -16.30 -12.88
CA SER A 816 10.52 -16.99 -13.56
C SER A 816 11.81 -16.90 -12.75
N THR A 817 12.09 -15.74 -12.14
CA THR A 817 13.28 -15.54 -11.34
C THR A 817 13.29 -16.42 -10.11
N VAL A 818 12.18 -16.52 -9.35
CA VAL A 818 12.11 -17.42 -8.19
C VAL A 818 12.18 -18.90 -8.57
N ARG A 819 11.66 -19.28 -9.74
CA ARG A 819 11.84 -20.67 -10.22
C ARG A 819 13.32 -20.99 -10.49
N ASP A 820 14.07 -20.02 -11.03
CA ASP A 820 15.51 -20.19 -11.28
C ASP A 820 16.29 -20.20 -9.96
N VAL A 821 15.94 -19.34 -9.00
CA VAL A 821 16.50 -19.35 -7.64
C VAL A 821 16.27 -20.71 -6.96
N LYS A 822 15.05 -21.25 -7.01
CA LYS A 822 14.75 -22.59 -6.47
C LYS A 822 15.60 -23.67 -7.11
N ARG A 823 15.76 -23.63 -8.45
CA ARG A 823 16.60 -24.59 -9.17
C ARG A 823 18.08 -24.46 -8.77
N ALA A 824 18.59 -23.24 -8.66
CA ALA A 824 19.97 -22.98 -8.24
C ALA A 824 20.24 -23.53 -6.84
N LEU A 825 19.35 -23.28 -5.87
CA LEU A 825 19.49 -23.81 -4.50
C LEU A 825 19.44 -25.33 -4.43
N VAL A 826 18.54 -25.96 -5.18
CA VAL A 826 18.44 -27.43 -5.23
C VAL A 826 19.69 -28.04 -5.90
N HIS A 827 20.17 -27.48 -7.01
CA HIS A 827 21.35 -28.00 -7.72
C HIS A 827 22.65 -27.81 -6.95
N SER A 828 22.79 -26.68 -6.23
CA SER A 828 23.99 -26.42 -5.43
C SER A 828 24.08 -27.29 -4.17
N GLY A 829 22.94 -27.80 -3.68
CA GLY A 829 22.87 -28.52 -2.41
C GLY A 829 23.38 -27.72 -1.22
N VAL A 830 23.38 -26.37 -1.32
CA VAL A 830 23.98 -25.48 -0.32
C VAL A 830 23.25 -25.56 1.02
N ILE A 831 21.95 -25.85 1.03
CA ILE A 831 21.15 -25.94 2.26
C ILE A 831 21.16 -27.41 2.74
N PRO A 832 21.74 -27.72 3.90
CA PRO A 832 21.75 -29.07 4.46
C PRO A 832 20.35 -29.49 4.92
N ASN A 833 20.10 -30.82 4.93
CA ASN A 833 18.80 -31.35 5.33
C ASN A 833 18.41 -31.07 6.80
N SER A 834 19.37 -30.69 7.63
CA SER A 834 19.16 -30.32 9.03
C SER A 834 18.56 -28.91 9.21
N VAL A 835 18.60 -28.07 8.18
CA VAL A 835 18.09 -26.69 8.21
C VAL A 835 16.76 -26.64 7.47
N LEU A 836 15.72 -26.21 8.18
CA LEU A 836 14.42 -25.93 7.57
C LEU A 836 14.51 -24.60 6.82
N TYR A 837 14.03 -24.56 5.58
CA TYR A 837 13.91 -23.31 4.87
C TYR A 837 12.53 -23.12 4.24
N ARG A 838 12.11 -21.87 4.11
CA ARG A 838 10.84 -21.47 3.47
C ARG A 838 11.07 -20.27 2.57
N PHE A 839 10.31 -20.22 1.47
CA PHE A 839 10.24 -19.04 0.63
C PHE A 839 9.12 -18.13 1.15
N GLY A 840 9.49 -16.91 1.47
CA GLY A 840 8.61 -15.81 1.82
C GLY A 840 8.60 -14.73 0.74
N GLY A 841 8.45 -13.50 1.15
CA GLY A 841 8.49 -12.35 0.27
C GLY A 841 7.18 -12.15 -0.51
N LEU A 842 7.22 -11.20 -1.45
CA LEU A 842 6.09 -10.97 -2.36
C LEU A 842 5.73 -12.22 -3.17
N TYR A 843 6.69 -13.12 -3.37
CA TYR A 843 6.44 -14.41 -4.01
C TYR A 843 5.44 -15.28 -3.22
N GLU A 844 5.55 -15.33 -1.90
CA GLU A 844 4.57 -16.06 -1.06
C GLU A 844 3.19 -15.41 -1.16
N GLN A 845 3.11 -14.09 -1.10
CA GLN A 845 1.86 -13.34 -1.27
C GLN A 845 1.24 -13.58 -2.66
N GLN A 846 2.06 -13.61 -3.71
CA GLN A 846 1.62 -13.97 -5.06
C GLN A 846 1.02 -15.39 -5.09
N GLN A 847 1.66 -16.38 -4.46
CA GLN A 847 1.16 -17.76 -4.44
C GLN A 847 -0.18 -17.88 -3.69
N ILE A 848 -0.30 -17.19 -2.55
CA ILE A 848 -1.56 -17.14 -1.78
C ILE A 848 -2.67 -16.51 -2.62
N ALA A 849 -2.39 -15.34 -3.22
CA ALA A 849 -3.32 -14.63 -4.10
C ALA A 849 -3.75 -15.47 -5.30
N PHE A 850 -2.79 -16.11 -5.97
CA PHE A 850 -3.04 -16.93 -7.14
C PHE A 850 -3.85 -18.18 -6.83
N ARG A 851 -3.62 -18.82 -5.68
CA ARG A 851 -4.44 -19.95 -5.22
C ARG A 851 -5.87 -19.51 -4.94
N GLY A 852 -6.05 -18.39 -4.23
CA GLY A 852 -7.37 -17.79 -3.98
C GLY A 852 -8.13 -17.47 -5.26
N LEU A 853 -7.50 -16.75 -6.20
CA LEU A 853 -8.12 -16.40 -7.49
C LEU A 853 -8.40 -17.62 -8.39
N THR A 854 -7.59 -18.68 -8.30
CA THR A 854 -7.87 -19.94 -9.02
C THR A 854 -9.13 -20.61 -8.47
N LEU A 855 -9.28 -20.66 -7.15
CA LEU A 855 -10.49 -21.19 -6.51
C LEU A 855 -11.72 -20.37 -6.90
N ILE A 856 -11.60 -19.05 -6.94
CA ILE A 856 -12.67 -18.14 -7.37
C ILE A 856 -13.06 -18.34 -8.82
N LEU A 857 -12.08 -18.48 -9.72
CA LEU A 857 -12.34 -18.77 -11.13
C LEU A 857 -13.10 -20.09 -11.27
N PHE A 858 -12.69 -21.14 -10.54
CA PHE A 858 -13.40 -22.42 -10.55
C PHE A 858 -14.83 -22.28 -9.99
N ALA A 859 -15.00 -21.59 -8.87
CA ALA A 859 -16.33 -21.31 -8.30
C ALA A 859 -17.22 -20.52 -9.28
N ALA A 860 -16.67 -19.50 -9.94
CA ALA A 860 -17.38 -18.75 -10.97
C ALA A 860 -17.84 -19.62 -12.15
N ILE A 861 -16.96 -20.50 -12.64
CA ILE A 861 -17.28 -21.47 -13.70
C ILE A 861 -18.43 -22.40 -13.27
N VAL A 862 -18.37 -22.92 -12.05
CA VAL A 862 -19.43 -23.78 -11.49
C VAL A 862 -20.74 -23.02 -11.34
N LEU A 863 -20.71 -21.81 -10.81
CA LEU A 863 -21.93 -20.98 -10.64
C LEU A 863 -22.56 -20.61 -11.97
N VAL A 864 -21.74 -20.23 -12.96
CA VAL A 864 -22.21 -19.97 -14.34
C VAL A 864 -22.83 -21.24 -14.94
N PHE A 865 -22.21 -22.40 -14.76
CA PHE A 865 -22.75 -23.68 -15.21
C PHE A 865 -24.13 -23.99 -14.59
N LEU A 866 -24.26 -23.79 -13.26
CA LEU A 866 -25.54 -23.97 -12.57
C LEU A 866 -26.60 -22.98 -13.04
N LEU A 867 -26.22 -21.73 -13.29
CA LEU A 867 -27.12 -20.73 -13.86
C LEU A 867 -27.62 -21.13 -15.26
N LEU A 868 -26.69 -21.56 -16.14
CA LEU A 868 -27.06 -22.02 -17.50
C LEU A 868 -27.95 -23.26 -17.44
N LEU A 869 -27.68 -24.18 -16.49
CA LEU A 869 -28.51 -25.35 -16.26
C LEU A 869 -29.92 -24.97 -15.77
N PHE A 870 -30.01 -23.99 -14.87
CA PHE A 870 -31.30 -23.45 -14.40
C PHE A 870 -32.08 -22.75 -15.53
N LEU A 871 -31.41 -21.98 -16.39
CA LEU A 871 -32.08 -21.24 -17.47
C LEU A 871 -32.56 -22.15 -18.61
N TYR A 872 -31.83 -23.24 -18.90
CA TYR A 872 -32.06 -24.06 -20.08
C TYR A 872 -32.42 -25.51 -19.79
N GLU A 873 -32.40 -25.94 -18.54
CA GLU A 873 -32.77 -27.28 -18.09
C GLU A 873 -32.10 -28.43 -18.90
N SER A 874 -30.90 -28.16 -19.46
CA SER A 874 -30.18 -29.07 -20.35
C SER A 874 -28.67 -29.09 -20.08
N PHE A 875 -28.13 -30.22 -19.63
CA PHE A 875 -26.68 -30.42 -19.45
C PHE A 875 -25.89 -30.23 -20.76
N ARG A 876 -26.46 -30.61 -21.90
CA ARG A 876 -25.79 -30.48 -23.20
C ARG A 876 -25.67 -29.03 -23.64
N VAL A 877 -26.71 -28.23 -23.44
CA VAL A 877 -26.72 -26.79 -23.75
C VAL A 877 -25.79 -26.05 -22.80
N ALA A 878 -25.96 -26.25 -21.51
CA ALA A 878 -25.12 -25.62 -20.49
C ALA A 878 -23.64 -25.96 -20.71
N GLY A 879 -23.30 -27.22 -21.02
CA GLY A 879 -21.95 -27.67 -21.31
C GLY A 879 -21.35 -27.06 -22.58
N ALA A 880 -22.12 -27.00 -23.67
CA ALA A 880 -21.69 -26.37 -24.92
C ALA A 880 -21.40 -24.87 -24.74
N MET A 881 -22.29 -24.16 -24.02
CA MET A 881 -22.12 -22.73 -23.77
C MET A 881 -20.93 -22.44 -22.84
N LEU A 882 -20.72 -23.28 -21.82
CA LEU A 882 -19.61 -23.13 -20.89
C LEU A 882 -18.23 -23.38 -21.52
N LEU A 883 -18.15 -24.20 -22.56
CA LEU A 883 -16.89 -24.43 -23.28
C LEU A 883 -16.37 -23.16 -23.95
N ILE A 884 -17.23 -22.26 -24.40
CA ILE A 884 -16.86 -21.05 -25.13
C ILE A 884 -15.99 -20.10 -24.26
N PRO A 885 -16.42 -19.71 -23.05
CA PRO A 885 -15.55 -18.87 -22.19
C PRO A 885 -14.25 -19.57 -21.78
N ILE A 886 -14.25 -20.92 -21.62
CA ILE A 886 -13.00 -21.67 -21.35
C ILE A 886 -12.01 -21.53 -22.53
N PHE A 887 -12.48 -21.58 -23.77
CA PHE A 887 -11.64 -21.30 -24.93
C PHE A 887 -11.21 -19.83 -25.02
N ALA A 888 -12.05 -18.89 -24.60
CA ALA A 888 -11.71 -17.47 -24.57
C ALA A 888 -10.57 -17.16 -23.59
N VAL A 889 -10.44 -17.91 -22.50
CA VAL A 889 -9.29 -17.81 -21.57
C VAL A 889 -7.96 -18.09 -22.29
N ALA A 890 -7.90 -19.02 -23.25
CA ALA A 890 -6.71 -19.23 -24.07
C ALA A 890 -6.36 -17.97 -24.90
N GLY A 891 -7.39 -17.27 -25.39
CA GLY A 891 -7.23 -15.97 -26.08
C GLY A 891 -6.68 -14.88 -25.15
N VAL A 892 -7.07 -14.87 -23.88
CA VAL A 892 -6.52 -13.95 -22.88
C VAL A 892 -5.01 -14.14 -22.72
N TYR A 893 -4.54 -15.38 -22.53
CA TYR A 893 -3.10 -15.64 -22.44
C TYR A 893 -2.33 -15.21 -23.70
N LEU A 894 -2.91 -15.43 -24.88
CA LEU A 894 -2.32 -14.94 -26.13
C LEU A 894 -2.22 -13.42 -26.17
N GLY A 895 -3.26 -12.72 -25.74
CA GLY A 895 -3.27 -11.26 -25.67
C GLY A 895 -2.19 -10.73 -24.73
N LEU A 896 -2.10 -11.27 -23.52
CA LEU A 896 -1.08 -10.90 -22.54
C LEU A 896 0.35 -11.16 -23.06
N TRP A 897 0.56 -12.31 -23.73
CA TRP A 897 1.86 -12.65 -24.32
C TRP A 897 2.26 -11.71 -25.46
N LEU A 898 1.32 -11.39 -26.36
CA LEU A 898 1.56 -10.47 -27.49
C LEU A 898 1.86 -9.04 -27.04
N THR A 899 1.19 -8.58 -25.99
CA THR A 899 1.39 -7.22 -25.43
C THR A 899 2.54 -7.18 -24.41
N ARG A 900 3.19 -8.32 -24.11
CA ARG A 900 4.21 -8.45 -23.07
C ARG A 900 3.74 -8.01 -21.68
N THR A 901 2.45 -8.09 -21.44
CA THR A 901 1.84 -7.71 -20.16
C THR A 901 1.97 -8.86 -19.16
N GLU A 902 2.32 -8.54 -17.93
CA GLU A 902 2.48 -9.53 -16.87
C GLU A 902 1.16 -10.18 -16.45
N PHE A 903 1.24 -11.48 -16.16
CA PHE A 903 0.17 -12.23 -15.55
C PHE A 903 0.19 -12.02 -14.03
N ASN A 904 -0.57 -11.04 -13.57
CA ASN A 904 -0.68 -10.59 -12.19
C ASN A 904 -2.13 -10.69 -11.67
N ILE A 905 -2.40 -10.14 -10.50
CA ILE A 905 -3.72 -10.21 -9.87
C ILE A 905 -4.79 -9.55 -10.76
N THR A 906 -4.52 -8.37 -11.34
CA THR A 906 -5.51 -7.64 -12.15
C THR A 906 -5.81 -8.35 -13.46
N SER A 907 -4.82 -8.90 -14.17
CA SER A 907 -5.05 -9.70 -15.37
C SER A 907 -5.84 -10.99 -15.08
N ARG A 908 -5.62 -11.64 -13.93
CA ARG A 908 -6.43 -12.78 -13.47
C ARG A 908 -7.88 -12.41 -13.18
N MET A 909 -8.12 -11.24 -12.62
CA MET A 909 -9.48 -10.74 -12.44
C MET A 909 -10.15 -10.52 -13.79
N GLY A 910 -9.46 -9.86 -14.75
CA GLY A 910 -9.95 -9.70 -16.11
C GLY A 910 -10.28 -11.02 -16.79
N MET A 911 -9.42 -12.03 -16.62
CA MET A 911 -9.67 -13.39 -17.10
C MET A 911 -10.92 -14.03 -16.47
N THR A 912 -11.17 -13.81 -15.18
CA THR A 912 -12.37 -14.30 -14.52
C THR A 912 -13.62 -13.58 -15.05
N MET A 913 -13.53 -12.27 -15.28
CA MET A 913 -14.63 -11.48 -15.83
C MET A 913 -15.03 -11.91 -17.26
N ILE A 914 -14.05 -12.30 -18.09
CA ILE A 914 -14.30 -12.77 -19.46
C ILE A 914 -15.19 -14.02 -19.45
N VAL A 915 -15.13 -14.87 -18.43
CA VAL A 915 -16.02 -16.04 -18.33
C VAL A 915 -17.50 -15.57 -18.32
N GLY A 916 -17.84 -14.48 -17.62
CA GLY A 916 -19.19 -13.92 -17.62
C GLY A 916 -19.60 -13.26 -18.92
N ILE A 917 -18.75 -12.35 -19.38
CA ILE A 917 -19.02 -11.55 -20.58
C ILE A 917 -19.23 -12.46 -21.80
N VAL A 918 -18.38 -13.47 -21.97
CA VAL A 918 -18.51 -14.41 -23.08
C VAL A 918 -19.74 -15.30 -22.92
N THR A 919 -20.09 -15.70 -21.69
CA THR A 919 -21.32 -16.44 -21.40
C THR A 919 -22.55 -15.59 -21.72
N GLU A 920 -22.55 -14.31 -21.37
CA GLU A 920 -23.61 -13.37 -21.70
C GLU A 920 -23.86 -13.30 -23.21
N ILE A 921 -22.82 -13.13 -24.01
CA ILE A 921 -22.91 -13.12 -25.48
C ILE A 921 -23.46 -14.48 -26.00
N ALA A 922 -23.04 -15.60 -25.41
CA ALA A 922 -23.53 -16.93 -25.74
C ALA A 922 -25.01 -17.11 -25.38
N ILE A 923 -25.49 -16.54 -24.27
CA ILE A 923 -26.91 -16.51 -23.89
C ILE A 923 -27.74 -15.77 -24.94
N PHE A 924 -27.28 -14.62 -25.43
CA PHE A 924 -27.98 -13.88 -26.47
C PHE A 924 -28.07 -14.65 -27.79
N TYR A 925 -26.99 -15.32 -28.21
CA TYR A 925 -27.01 -16.17 -29.38
C TYR A 925 -27.99 -17.32 -29.24
N TYR A 926 -27.93 -18.07 -28.12
CA TYR A 926 -28.78 -19.23 -27.88
C TYR A 926 -30.28 -18.87 -27.71
N SER A 927 -30.56 -17.73 -27.08
CA SER A 927 -31.95 -17.21 -26.99
C SER A 927 -32.56 -16.95 -28.34
N GLU A 928 -31.82 -16.30 -29.28
CA GLU A 928 -32.27 -16.10 -30.64
C GLU A 928 -32.46 -17.42 -31.39
N PHE A 929 -31.52 -18.36 -31.20
CA PHE A 929 -31.65 -19.71 -31.76
C PHE A 929 -32.94 -20.40 -31.29
N ARG A 930 -33.27 -20.30 -30.00
CA ARG A 930 -34.48 -20.89 -29.44
C ARG A 930 -35.78 -20.29 -29.99
N ASP A 931 -35.80 -19.00 -30.24
CA ASP A 931 -36.96 -18.25 -30.68
C ASP A 931 -37.27 -18.41 -32.20
N LEU A 932 -36.31 -18.88 -32.99
CA LEU A 932 -36.48 -19.14 -34.42
C LEU A 932 -37.23 -20.47 -34.66
N PRO A 933 -38.06 -20.52 -35.73
CA PRO A 933 -38.75 -21.75 -36.13
C PRO A 933 -37.72 -22.87 -36.53
N PRO A 934 -38.06 -24.13 -36.32
CA PRO A 934 -37.19 -25.24 -36.74
C PRO A 934 -36.92 -25.18 -38.24
N SER A 935 -35.67 -25.07 -38.62
CA SER A 935 -35.19 -25.08 -40.02
C SER A 935 -33.72 -25.50 -40.07
N ASP A 936 -33.24 -26.06 -41.19
CA ASP A 936 -31.85 -26.44 -41.38
C ASP A 936 -30.87 -25.28 -41.24
N ASP A 937 -31.30 -24.08 -41.55
CA ASP A 937 -30.51 -22.84 -41.45
C ASP A 937 -30.65 -22.12 -40.11
N ARG A 938 -31.35 -22.69 -39.12
CA ARG A 938 -31.65 -22.05 -37.81
C ARG A 938 -30.41 -21.51 -37.08
N PHE A 939 -29.32 -22.29 -37.05
CA PHE A 939 -28.04 -21.87 -36.47
C PHE A 939 -27.46 -20.65 -37.21
N ILE A 940 -27.56 -20.66 -38.54
CA ILE A 940 -27.00 -19.61 -39.39
C ILE A 940 -27.81 -18.33 -39.23
N LEU A 941 -29.15 -18.47 -39.24
CA LEU A 941 -30.07 -17.34 -39.07
C LEU A 941 -29.92 -16.67 -37.69
N ALA A 942 -29.77 -17.47 -36.63
CA ALA A 942 -29.50 -16.94 -35.30
C ALA A 942 -28.18 -16.13 -35.27
N GLY A 943 -27.12 -16.63 -35.91
CA GLY A 943 -25.87 -15.91 -36.04
C GLY A 943 -25.98 -14.61 -36.81
N ILE A 944 -26.67 -14.62 -37.99
CA ILE A 944 -26.90 -13.42 -38.81
C ILE A 944 -27.71 -12.36 -38.04
N ASN A 945 -28.78 -12.79 -37.36
CA ASN A 945 -29.66 -11.87 -36.62
C ASN A 945 -28.94 -11.21 -35.43
N ARG A 946 -28.01 -11.91 -34.78
CA ARG A 946 -27.26 -11.41 -33.61
C ARG A 946 -25.87 -10.83 -33.94
N MET A 947 -25.37 -11.07 -35.15
CA MET A 947 -24.04 -10.64 -35.57
C MET A 947 -23.80 -9.16 -35.33
N ARG A 948 -24.76 -8.31 -35.77
CA ARG A 948 -24.65 -6.85 -35.60
C ARG A 948 -24.57 -6.44 -34.14
N ALA A 949 -25.42 -6.99 -33.27
CA ALA A 949 -25.42 -6.71 -31.84
C ALA A 949 -24.10 -7.16 -31.20
N ILE A 950 -23.64 -8.39 -31.46
CA ILE A 950 -22.41 -8.97 -30.91
C ILE A 950 -21.18 -8.15 -31.32
N PHE A 951 -21.06 -7.75 -32.59
CA PHE A 951 -19.96 -6.88 -33.01
C PHE A 951 -20.03 -5.49 -32.38
N MET A 952 -21.22 -4.91 -32.32
CA MET A 952 -21.42 -3.59 -31.74
C MET A 952 -21.06 -3.53 -30.27
N THR A 953 -21.50 -4.50 -29.46
CA THR A 953 -21.19 -4.58 -28.03
C THR A 953 -19.71 -4.87 -27.81
N ALA A 954 -19.14 -5.82 -28.53
CA ALA A 954 -17.70 -6.13 -28.41
C ALA A 954 -16.82 -4.94 -28.80
N PHE A 955 -17.08 -4.26 -29.92
CA PHE A 955 -16.32 -3.09 -30.33
C PHE A 955 -16.51 -1.89 -29.39
N ALA A 956 -17.74 -1.66 -28.90
CA ALA A 956 -18.00 -0.60 -27.94
C ALA A 956 -17.24 -0.85 -26.64
N ALA A 957 -17.25 -2.07 -26.10
CA ALA A 957 -16.51 -2.44 -24.91
C ALA A 957 -14.99 -2.38 -25.12
N ILE A 958 -14.47 -2.87 -26.25
CA ILE A 958 -13.05 -2.80 -26.59
C ILE A 958 -12.58 -1.34 -26.65
N LEU A 959 -13.31 -0.46 -27.35
CA LEU A 959 -12.92 0.94 -27.48
C LEU A 959 -13.12 1.73 -26.19
N ALA A 960 -14.11 1.38 -25.36
CA ALA A 960 -14.28 1.97 -24.03
C ALA A 960 -13.12 1.64 -23.10
N LEU A 961 -12.55 0.42 -23.20
CA LEU A 961 -11.41 -0.01 -22.41
C LEU A 961 -10.04 0.35 -23.01
N LEU A 962 -10.02 0.80 -24.27
CA LEU A 962 -8.79 1.09 -25.01
C LEU A 962 -7.90 2.14 -24.30
N PRO A 963 -8.42 3.26 -23.75
CA PRO A 963 -7.59 4.22 -23.02
C PRO A 963 -6.85 3.58 -21.84
N LEU A 964 -7.52 2.70 -21.09
CA LEU A 964 -6.94 1.95 -19.98
C LEU A 964 -5.89 0.94 -20.47
N ALA A 965 -6.17 0.22 -21.57
CA ALA A 965 -5.23 -0.74 -22.14
C ALA A 965 -3.95 -0.08 -22.68
N LEU A 966 -4.06 1.15 -23.17
CA LEU A 966 -2.92 1.94 -23.63
C LEU A 966 -2.15 2.62 -22.49
N GLY A 967 -2.62 2.53 -21.25
CA GLY A 967 -1.96 3.12 -20.10
C GLY A 967 -1.99 4.66 -20.13
N ILE A 968 -3.02 5.27 -20.73
CA ILE A 968 -3.11 6.73 -20.87
C ILE A 968 -3.45 7.34 -19.50
N GLY A 969 -2.48 8.07 -18.93
CA GLY A 969 -2.59 8.84 -17.68
C GLY A 969 -2.07 8.10 -16.43
N HIS A 970 -1.80 8.89 -15.37
CA HIS A 970 -1.30 8.39 -14.09
C HIS A 970 -2.33 7.47 -13.42
N GLY A 971 -1.90 6.36 -12.84
CA GLY A 971 -2.78 5.38 -12.17
C GLY A 971 -3.50 4.41 -13.11
N SER A 972 -3.57 4.65 -14.43
CA SER A 972 -4.15 3.72 -15.40
C SER A 972 -3.35 2.42 -15.51
N ALA A 973 -2.05 2.44 -15.21
CA ALA A 973 -1.16 1.28 -15.21
C ALA A 973 -1.66 0.14 -14.30
N MET A 974 -2.31 0.46 -13.17
CA MET A 974 -2.92 -0.54 -12.28
C MET A 974 -4.04 -1.33 -12.94
N GLN A 975 -4.76 -0.73 -13.89
CA GLN A 975 -5.91 -1.34 -14.58
C GLN A 975 -5.55 -1.86 -15.97
N GLN A 976 -4.38 -1.51 -16.50
CA GLN A 976 -3.94 -1.89 -17.84
C GLN A 976 -3.97 -3.41 -18.08
N PRO A 977 -3.43 -4.28 -17.20
CA PRO A 977 -3.48 -5.73 -17.42
C PRO A 977 -4.90 -6.30 -17.41
N LEU A 978 -5.79 -5.72 -16.59
CA LEU A 978 -7.21 -6.07 -16.57
C LEU A 978 -7.88 -5.72 -17.91
N ALA A 979 -7.67 -4.49 -18.39
CA ALA A 979 -8.24 -4.04 -19.67
C ALA A 979 -7.74 -4.86 -20.85
N ILE A 980 -6.44 -5.17 -20.91
CA ILE A 980 -5.85 -6.03 -21.95
C ILE A 980 -6.44 -7.43 -21.90
N ALA A 981 -6.60 -8.02 -20.71
CA ALA A 981 -7.20 -9.35 -20.56
C ALA A 981 -8.66 -9.37 -21.06
N ILE A 982 -9.45 -8.35 -20.76
CA ILE A 982 -10.84 -8.24 -21.22
C ILE A 982 -10.88 -8.01 -22.74
N ILE A 983 -10.09 -7.10 -23.27
CA ILE A 983 -10.04 -6.82 -24.72
C ILE A 983 -9.64 -8.08 -25.50
N ALA A 984 -8.57 -8.77 -25.07
CA ALA A 984 -8.15 -10.01 -25.71
C ALA A 984 -9.25 -11.07 -25.69
N GLY A 985 -9.88 -11.30 -24.53
CA GLY A 985 -10.98 -12.22 -24.40
C GLY A 985 -12.18 -11.87 -25.31
N LEU A 986 -12.55 -10.58 -25.42
CA LEU A 986 -13.62 -10.10 -26.31
C LEU A 986 -13.29 -10.30 -27.79
N VAL A 987 -12.06 -10.05 -28.22
CA VAL A 987 -11.62 -10.28 -29.60
C VAL A 987 -11.79 -11.76 -29.98
N PHE A 988 -11.35 -12.67 -29.11
CA PHE A 988 -11.50 -14.11 -29.36
C PHE A 988 -12.93 -14.60 -29.14
N SER A 989 -13.77 -13.93 -28.35
CA SER A 989 -15.17 -14.30 -28.15
C SER A 989 -15.99 -14.20 -29.44
N LEU A 990 -15.68 -13.25 -30.34
CA LEU A 990 -16.41 -13.07 -31.58
C LEU A 990 -16.44 -14.34 -32.45
N PRO A 991 -15.31 -14.91 -32.88
CA PRO A 991 -15.32 -16.18 -33.64
C PRO A 991 -15.78 -17.37 -32.79
N LEU A 992 -15.53 -17.38 -31.49
CA LEU A 992 -15.96 -18.45 -30.61
C LEU A 992 -17.47 -18.53 -30.49
N VAL A 993 -18.18 -17.41 -30.32
CA VAL A 993 -19.66 -17.40 -30.21
C VAL A 993 -20.33 -17.53 -31.56
N LEU A 994 -19.81 -16.88 -32.61
CA LEU A 994 -20.47 -16.88 -33.92
C LEU A 994 -20.18 -18.16 -34.74
N ILE A 995 -19.01 -18.80 -34.53
CA ILE A 995 -18.60 -19.96 -35.34
C ILE A 995 -18.53 -21.23 -34.48
N ALA A 996 -17.83 -21.17 -33.31
CA ALA A 996 -17.60 -22.39 -32.52
C ALA A 996 -18.87 -22.83 -31.76
N LEU A 997 -19.63 -21.91 -31.16
CA LEU A 997 -20.86 -22.24 -30.41
C LEU A 997 -21.89 -22.98 -31.27
N PRO A 998 -22.33 -22.48 -32.45
CA PRO A 998 -23.25 -23.22 -33.31
C PRO A 998 -22.76 -24.60 -33.72
N ALA A 999 -21.46 -24.71 -34.02
CA ALA A 999 -20.86 -26.00 -34.38
C ALA A 999 -20.85 -26.99 -33.19
N LEU A 1000 -20.60 -26.54 -31.95
CA LEU A 1000 -20.68 -27.35 -30.74
C LEU A 1000 -22.13 -27.76 -30.42
N LEU A 1001 -23.12 -26.83 -30.55
CA LEU A 1001 -24.53 -27.15 -30.36
C LEU A 1001 -25.02 -28.21 -31.37
N ALA A 1002 -24.59 -28.12 -32.65
CA ALA A 1002 -24.87 -29.11 -33.66
C ALA A 1002 -24.20 -30.47 -33.36
N LEU A 1003 -22.94 -30.43 -32.87
CA LEU A 1003 -22.20 -31.65 -32.48
C LEU A 1003 -22.88 -32.40 -31.33
N PHE A 1004 -23.45 -31.69 -30.36
CA PHE A 1004 -24.20 -32.28 -29.25
C PHE A 1004 -25.64 -32.66 -29.60
N LYS A 1005 -26.02 -32.55 -30.87
CA LYS A 1005 -27.36 -32.93 -31.41
C LYS A 1005 -28.55 -32.29 -30.69
N ILE A 1006 -28.45 -30.99 -30.44
CA ILE A 1006 -29.44 -30.25 -29.63
C ILE A 1006 -30.71 -30.00 -30.45
N ASP A 1007 -30.67 -30.01 -31.75
CA ASP A 1007 -31.79 -29.73 -32.66
C ASP A 1007 -32.82 -30.87 -32.79
N THR A 1008 -32.46 -32.09 -32.34
CA THR A 1008 -33.32 -33.29 -32.61
C THR A 1008 -34.24 -33.67 -31.42
N ALA A 1009 -34.14 -33.04 -30.26
CA ALA A 1009 -34.82 -33.52 -29.05
C ALA A 1009 -35.92 -32.65 -28.47
N THR A 1010 -36.05 -31.36 -28.84
CA THR A 1010 -36.97 -30.44 -28.17
C THR A 1010 -38.27 -30.18 -28.84
N GLY A 1011 -38.53 -30.76 -30.00
CA GLY A 1011 -39.80 -30.60 -30.73
C GLY A 1011 -40.92 -31.55 -30.29
N ALA A 1012 -40.66 -32.62 -29.56
CA ALA A 1012 -41.63 -33.67 -29.25
C ALA A 1012 -42.16 -33.69 -27.81
N ALA A 1013 -41.47 -33.02 -26.84
CA ALA A 1013 -41.79 -33.12 -25.40
C ALA A 1013 -42.52 -31.91 -24.80
N GLN A 1014 -42.87 -30.88 -25.60
CA GLN A 1014 -43.64 -29.71 -25.13
C GLN A 1014 -45.02 -29.57 -25.79
N ARG A 1015 -45.54 -30.64 -26.37
CA ARG A 1015 -46.92 -30.72 -26.91
C ARG A 1015 -47.75 -31.88 -26.32
N GLU A 1016 -47.44 -32.28 -25.06
CA GLU A 1016 -48.35 -33.07 -24.23
C GLU A 1016 -48.63 -32.35 -22.92
#